data_04525fa3fc55acaa7b34a1b6fbfa0a10
#
_entry.id   04525fa3fc55acaa7b34a1b6fbfa0a10
#
_cell.length_a   1.000
_cell.length_b   1.000
_cell.length_c   1.000
_cell.angle_alpha   90.00
_cell.angle_beta   90.00
_cell.angle_gamma   90.00
#
_symmetry.space_group_name_H-M   'P 1'
#
loop_
_entity.id
_entity.type
_entity.pdbx_description
1 polymer ?
#
loop_
_entity_poly.entity_id
_entity_poly.type
_entity_poly.pdbx_seq_one_letter_code
_entity_poly.pdbx_strand_id
1 'polypeptide(L)'
;MATQASKAPVVVEAHEVDTYHPPQKMLDNHPSKPHIANLEEYQQLYKESISEPKQFWARMARELLTWNRDFETVYSGSLSAGDSAWFLEGELNASYNCVDRHALKDPNRVAIIYEADDPSSGRTLTYGELMREVCRTAHVLRQMGVRKGDTVAVYLPMIPEALIAFLAITRIGAVHSVVFAGFSADSLRDRVVDGQSKVVITTDEGKRGGKLIGTKRIVDEALKNCPDVSHVLVYKRTGADVPMMQGRDFWWHEEVEKWPNYIPPVPMNSEDPLFLLYTSGSTGKPKGVMHTTAGYLLGAAMTGKYVFDIHDGDRFFCGGDVGWITGHTYVVYAPLLLGVSTVVFEGTPAYPTFSRYWDIIDQHKITHFYVAPTALRLLKRAGDQWVKHEMKHLRVLGSVGEPIAAEVWKWYFEVVGKEQAQVVDTYWQTETGSNVICPLAGVTPTKPGSASLPFFGIEPAIIDPVSGEEIHGNDVEGVLAFKQAWPSMARTVWGAHKRYMETYLNVYNGFYFTGDGAARDHEGFYWIRGRVDDVVNVSGHRLSTAEIEAALIEHHYVAEAAVVGIQDELTGQAVNAFVSLADHVTTDNDEALRKELITQVRRSIGPFAAPKAVFVVPDLPRTRSGKIMRRILRKILAGEEDQLGDTSTLSDPTVVDRIISTVHEYKKK
;
A
#
# COMPACT_ATOMS: atom_id res chain seq x y z
N MET A 1 -14.56 -34.71 -39.15
CA MET A 1 -13.20 -34.72 -38.63
C MET A 1 -12.66 -33.31 -38.76
N ALA A 2 -12.76 -32.53 -37.70
CA ALA A 2 -12.22 -31.19 -37.67
C ALA A 2 -10.92 -31.26 -36.86
N THR A 3 -9.83 -30.94 -37.54
CA THR A 3 -8.48 -30.87 -36.98
C THR A 3 -8.40 -29.72 -35.99
N GLN A 4 -8.20 -30.04 -34.71
CA GLN A 4 -7.78 -29.07 -33.68
C GLN A 4 -6.36 -28.59 -34.05
N ALA A 5 -6.27 -27.32 -34.42
CA ALA A 5 -4.98 -26.65 -34.48
C ALA A 5 -4.51 -26.38 -33.06
N SER A 6 -3.45 -27.03 -32.63
CA SER A 6 -2.75 -26.74 -31.38
C SER A 6 -2.17 -25.34 -31.49
N LYS A 7 -2.66 -24.41 -30.63
CA LYS A 7 -2.02 -23.11 -30.48
C LYS A 7 -0.64 -23.32 -29.88
N ALA A 8 0.40 -22.95 -30.61
CA ALA A 8 1.75 -22.89 -30.08
C ALA A 8 1.81 -21.95 -28.87
N PRO A 9 2.59 -22.28 -27.83
CA PRO A 9 2.78 -21.38 -26.71
C PRO A 9 3.42 -20.09 -27.21
N VAL A 10 2.88 -18.96 -26.76
CA VAL A 10 3.48 -17.64 -27.00
C VAL A 10 4.83 -17.64 -26.29
N VAL A 11 5.91 -17.73 -27.05
CA VAL A 11 7.26 -17.55 -26.54
C VAL A 11 7.39 -16.06 -26.21
N VAL A 12 7.35 -15.72 -24.94
CA VAL A 12 7.84 -14.43 -24.47
C VAL A 12 9.34 -14.46 -24.74
N GLU A 13 9.83 -13.69 -25.71
CA GLU A 13 11.27 -13.49 -25.86
C GLU A 13 11.77 -12.92 -24.54
N ALA A 14 12.49 -13.73 -23.79
CA ALA A 14 13.16 -13.31 -22.58
C ALA A 14 14.25 -12.31 -22.99
N HIS A 15 13.98 -11.03 -22.89
CA HIS A 15 15.07 -10.07 -22.76
C HIS A 15 15.84 -10.51 -21.51
N GLU A 16 17.14 -10.74 -21.64
CA GLU A 16 18.02 -10.99 -20.51
C GLU A 16 17.87 -9.79 -19.55
N VAL A 17 17.16 -10.01 -18.47
CA VAL A 17 17.01 -9.01 -17.43
C VAL A 17 18.18 -9.20 -16.48
N ASP A 18 18.91 -8.11 -16.22
CA ASP A 18 20.01 -8.13 -15.28
C ASP A 18 19.53 -8.61 -13.91
N THR A 19 20.31 -9.49 -13.30
CA THR A 19 20.08 -9.96 -11.92
C THR A 19 21.04 -9.25 -10.99
N TYR A 20 20.50 -8.70 -9.90
CA TYR A 20 21.24 -7.96 -8.90
C TYR A 20 21.29 -8.77 -7.60
N HIS A 21 22.48 -9.14 -7.16
CA HIS A 21 22.67 -9.77 -5.87
C HIS A 21 22.64 -8.71 -4.74
N PRO A 22 22.32 -9.11 -3.50
CA PRO A 22 22.43 -8.18 -2.37
C PRO A 22 23.81 -7.50 -2.35
N PRO A 23 23.88 -6.16 -2.23
CA PRO A 23 25.16 -5.44 -2.28
C PRO A 23 26.10 -5.91 -1.19
N GLN A 24 27.36 -6.21 -1.53
CA GLN A 24 28.35 -6.69 -0.56
C GLN A 24 28.58 -5.69 0.56
N LYS A 25 28.61 -4.40 0.24
CA LYS A 25 28.77 -3.34 1.23
C LYS A 25 27.62 -3.28 2.24
N MET A 26 26.39 -3.56 1.79
CA MET A 26 25.24 -3.71 2.69
C MET A 26 25.48 -4.83 3.70
N LEU A 27 25.95 -5.99 3.22
CA LEU A 27 26.24 -7.15 4.06
C LEU A 27 27.41 -6.91 5.03
N ASP A 28 28.47 -6.27 4.55
CA ASP A 28 29.68 -5.97 5.34
C ASP A 28 29.40 -4.97 6.45
N ASN A 29 28.56 -3.99 6.19
CA ASN A 29 28.19 -2.93 7.14
C ASN A 29 26.95 -3.28 7.98
N HIS A 30 26.43 -4.48 7.84
CA HIS A 30 25.26 -4.90 8.59
C HIS A 30 25.61 -5.01 10.09
N PRO A 31 24.79 -4.40 10.99
CA PRO A 31 25.08 -4.38 12.42
C PRO A 31 24.99 -5.74 13.09
N SER A 32 24.36 -6.70 12.43
CA SER A 32 24.20 -8.07 12.88
C SER A 32 24.03 -9.00 11.69
N LYS A 33 24.03 -10.31 11.90
CA LYS A 33 23.75 -11.26 10.81
C LYS A 33 22.30 -11.11 10.34
N PRO A 34 22.03 -11.20 9.02
CA PRO A 34 20.67 -11.27 8.51
C PRO A 34 19.87 -12.38 9.20
N HIS A 35 18.56 -12.16 9.36
CA HIS A 35 17.65 -13.14 9.96
C HIS A 35 17.57 -14.44 9.17
N ILE A 36 17.70 -14.36 7.86
CA ILE A 36 17.80 -15.49 6.93
C ILE A 36 19.22 -15.47 6.34
N ALA A 37 19.94 -16.57 6.48
CA ALA A 37 21.35 -16.63 6.13
C ALA A 37 21.59 -16.58 4.60
N ASN A 38 20.73 -17.25 3.83
CA ASN A 38 20.90 -17.42 2.39
C ASN A 38 19.60 -17.90 1.72
N LEU A 39 19.62 -18.01 0.40
CA LEU A 39 18.47 -18.45 -0.38
C LEU A 39 18.05 -19.88 -0.08
N GLU A 40 19.00 -20.76 0.27
CA GLU A 40 18.69 -22.13 0.67
C GLU A 40 17.86 -22.20 1.96
N GLU A 41 18.19 -21.41 2.96
CA GLU A 41 17.41 -21.30 4.20
C GLU A 41 16.00 -20.74 3.91
N TYR A 42 15.89 -19.74 3.03
CA TYR A 42 14.58 -19.26 2.58
C TYR A 42 13.76 -20.42 1.98
N GLN A 43 14.36 -21.20 1.08
CA GLN A 43 13.67 -22.29 0.39
C GLN A 43 13.21 -23.37 1.38
N GLN A 44 14.00 -23.70 2.39
CA GLN A 44 13.64 -24.66 3.44
C GLN A 44 12.46 -24.17 4.28
N LEU A 45 12.52 -22.92 4.75
CA LEU A 45 11.44 -22.31 5.54
C LEU A 45 10.16 -22.11 4.69
N TYR A 46 10.31 -21.71 3.44
CA TYR A 46 9.18 -21.59 2.52
C TYR A 46 8.49 -22.94 2.31
N LYS A 47 9.26 -24.00 2.05
CA LYS A 47 8.72 -25.34 1.89
C LYS A 47 7.97 -25.81 3.15
N GLU A 48 8.52 -25.59 4.33
CA GLU A 48 7.85 -25.88 5.60
C GLU A 48 6.54 -25.08 5.72
N SER A 49 6.57 -23.79 5.40
CA SER A 49 5.38 -22.92 5.48
C SER A 49 4.22 -23.36 4.58
N ILE A 50 4.51 -24.05 3.49
CA ILE A 50 3.51 -24.57 2.55
C ILE A 50 3.05 -25.99 2.93
N SER A 51 3.98 -26.89 3.25
CA SER A 51 3.68 -28.28 3.52
C SER A 51 3.21 -28.52 4.96
N GLU A 52 3.70 -27.72 5.93
CA GLU A 52 3.39 -27.82 7.36
C GLU A 52 2.97 -26.44 7.93
N PRO A 53 1.92 -25.80 7.35
CA PRO A 53 1.57 -24.42 7.70
C PRO A 53 1.19 -24.26 9.17
N LYS A 54 0.50 -25.22 9.78
CA LYS A 54 0.10 -25.12 11.18
C LYS A 54 1.32 -25.09 12.12
N GLN A 55 2.29 -25.96 11.89
CA GLN A 55 3.52 -26.01 12.66
C GLN A 55 4.35 -24.73 12.49
N PHE A 56 4.51 -24.29 11.24
CA PHE A 56 5.26 -23.07 10.91
C PHE A 56 4.66 -21.83 11.56
N TRP A 57 3.36 -21.59 11.35
CA TRP A 57 2.70 -20.39 11.86
C TRP A 57 2.56 -20.39 13.37
N ALA A 58 2.35 -21.55 13.99
CA ALA A 58 2.32 -21.66 15.45
C ALA A 58 3.65 -21.22 16.06
N ARG A 59 4.77 -21.69 15.50
CA ARG A 59 6.11 -21.31 15.96
C ARG A 59 6.33 -19.81 15.81
N MET A 60 6.00 -19.24 14.66
CA MET A 60 6.18 -17.82 14.39
C MET A 60 5.28 -16.94 15.29
N ALA A 61 4.05 -17.35 15.52
CA ALA A 61 3.13 -16.61 16.38
C ALA A 61 3.60 -16.57 17.82
N ARG A 62 4.15 -17.66 18.33
CA ARG A 62 4.70 -17.73 19.71
C ARG A 62 6.02 -16.98 19.84
N GLU A 63 6.82 -16.96 18.79
CA GLU A 63 8.11 -16.23 18.78
C GLU A 63 7.94 -14.72 18.70
N LEU A 64 7.04 -14.24 17.85
CA LEU A 64 6.94 -12.82 17.49
C LEU A 64 5.87 -12.04 18.25
N LEU A 65 4.85 -12.69 18.77
CA LEU A 65 3.75 -12.05 19.50
C LEU A 65 3.75 -12.45 20.96
N THR A 66 3.32 -11.52 21.81
CA THR A 66 3.13 -11.75 23.24
C THR A 66 1.65 -12.03 23.51
N TRP A 67 1.36 -13.18 24.10
CA TRP A 67 0.02 -13.68 24.34
C TRP A 67 -0.37 -13.59 25.82
N ASN A 68 -1.60 -13.15 26.08
CA ASN A 68 -2.21 -13.27 27.40
C ASN A 68 -2.61 -14.72 27.69
N ARG A 69 -3.13 -15.39 26.66
CA ARG A 69 -3.49 -16.82 26.68
C ARG A 69 -3.01 -17.46 25.39
N ASP A 70 -2.31 -18.57 25.47
CA ASP A 70 -1.86 -19.32 24.30
C ASP A 70 -3.05 -19.91 23.53
N PHE A 71 -2.91 -19.99 22.20
CA PHE A 71 -3.92 -20.60 21.34
C PHE A 71 -3.85 -22.13 21.41
N GLU A 72 -4.98 -22.79 21.14
CA GLU A 72 -5.10 -24.24 21.11
C GLU A 72 -5.19 -24.77 19.66
N THR A 73 -5.97 -24.12 18.81
CA THR A 73 -6.17 -24.51 17.42
C THR A 73 -5.48 -23.47 16.51
N VAL A 74 -4.49 -23.91 15.74
CA VAL A 74 -3.72 -23.01 14.89
C VAL A 74 -4.54 -22.48 13.73
N TYR A 75 -5.28 -23.36 13.05
CA TYR A 75 -6.10 -23.00 11.88
C TYR A 75 -7.37 -23.84 11.81
N SER A 76 -8.46 -23.20 11.45
CA SER A 76 -9.76 -23.83 11.19
C SER A 76 -10.43 -23.16 9.98
N GLY A 77 -11.30 -23.91 9.33
CA GLY A 77 -12.03 -23.42 8.14
C GLY A 77 -11.30 -23.72 6.83
N SER A 78 -11.74 -23.04 5.77
CA SER A 78 -11.15 -23.18 4.43
C SER A 78 -11.36 -21.92 3.58
N LEU A 79 -10.56 -21.76 2.53
CA LEU A 79 -10.78 -20.69 1.54
C LEU A 79 -12.17 -20.81 0.90
N SER A 80 -12.55 -22.00 0.45
CA SER A 80 -13.82 -22.21 -0.25
C SER A 80 -15.04 -21.90 0.61
N ALA A 81 -14.96 -22.18 1.92
CA ALA A 81 -16.05 -21.85 2.85
C ALA A 81 -16.05 -20.38 3.29
N GLY A 82 -14.94 -19.68 3.12
CA GLY A 82 -14.79 -18.27 3.54
C GLY A 82 -14.83 -18.06 5.04
N ASP A 83 -14.47 -19.08 5.82
CA ASP A 83 -14.53 -19.11 7.28
C ASP A 83 -13.15 -19.35 7.92
N SER A 84 -12.08 -19.04 7.22
CA SER A 84 -10.72 -19.19 7.73
C SER A 84 -10.51 -18.43 9.05
N ALA A 85 -9.97 -19.13 10.04
CA ALA A 85 -9.68 -18.59 11.36
C ALA A 85 -8.34 -19.12 11.87
N TRP A 86 -7.58 -18.26 12.53
CA TRP A 86 -6.23 -18.56 13.00
C TRP A 86 -6.08 -18.34 14.51
N PHE A 87 -5.30 -19.19 15.14
CA PHE A 87 -4.91 -19.07 16.55
C PHE A 87 -6.08 -19.02 17.52
N LEU A 88 -7.05 -19.90 17.32
CA LEU A 88 -8.27 -19.97 18.09
C LEU A 88 -7.96 -20.25 19.57
N GLU A 89 -8.77 -19.72 20.47
CA GLU A 89 -8.63 -19.73 21.92
C GLU A 89 -7.47 -18.85 22.44
N GLY A 90 -6.66 -18.29 21.57
CA GLY A 90 -5.61 -17.35 21.94
C GLY A 90 -6.17 -15.97 22.28
N GLU A 91 -5.53 -15.30 23.24
CA GLU A 91 -5.85 -13.91 23.61
C GLU A 91 -4.60 -13.05 23.63
N LEU A 92 -4.69 -11.88 23.04
CA LEU A 92 -3.62 -10.89 23.00
C LEU A 92 -4.18 -9.48 22.81
N ASN A 93 -3.31 -8.48 22.91
CA ASN A 93 -3.68 -7.08 22.64
C ASN A 93 -2.65 -6.44 21.71
N ALA A 94 -3.11 -5.76 20.67
CA ALA A 94 -2.25 -5.09 19.69
C ALA A 94 -1.42 -3.96 20.32
N SER A 95 -2.04 -3.12 21.13
CA SER A 95 -1.36 -2.01 21.82
C SER A 95 -0.25 -2.52 22.74
N TYR A 96 -0.50 -3.59 23.50
CA TYR A 96 0.54 -4.22 24.33
C TYR A 96 1.73 -4.68 23.48
N ASN A 97 1.46 -5.35 22.39
CA ASN A 97 2.50 -5.88 21.50
C ASN A 97 3.32 -4.78 20.80
N CYS A 98 2.70 -3.65 20.51
CA CYS A 98 3.36 -2.51 19.85
C CYS A 98 4.07 -1.56 20.81
N VAL A 99 3.62 -1.46 22.05
CA VAL A 99 4.04 -0.40 22.98
C VAL A 99 4.57 -0.96 24.27
N ASP A 100 3.73 -1.60 25.07
CA ASP A 100 4.03 -1.97 26.46
C ASP A 100 5.26 -2.87 26.60
N ARG A 101 5.34 -3.93 25.83
CA ARG A 101 6.47 -4.87 25.92
C ARG A 101 7.82 -4.20 25.61
N HIS A 102 7.83 -3.19 24.78
CA HIS A 102 9.04 -2.40 24.45
C HIS A 102 9.32 -1.33 25.49
N ALA A 103 8.28 -0.63 25.96
CA ALA A 103 8.40 0.39 27.01
C ALA A 103 8.88 -0.23 28.34
N LEU A 104 8.43 -1.42 28.67
CA LEU A 104 8.86 -2.16 29.86
C LEU A 104 10.32 -2.57 29.79
N LYS A 105 10.81 -2.89 28.60
CA LYS A 105 12.20 -3.30 28.36
C LYS A 105 13.16 -2.09 28.34
N ASP A 106 12.79 -1.04 27.59
CA ASP A 106 13.55 0.20 27.46
C ASP A 106 12.61 1.39 27.16
N PRO A 107 12.12 2.09 28.20
CA PRO A 107 11.20 3.20 28.02
C PRO A 107 11.81 4.41 27.28
N ASN A 108 13.12 4.50 27.21
CA ASN A 108 13.82 5.64 26.58
C ASN A 108 14.14 5.42 25.10
N ARG A 109 13.90 4.21 24.59
CA ARG A 109 14.06 3.93 23.15
C ARG A 109 13.06 4.78 22.35
N VAL A 110 13.55 5.39 21.26
CA VAL A 110 12.71 6.20 20.37
C VAL A 110 11.75 5.30 19.60
N ALA A 111 10.46 5.56 19.73
CA ALA A 111 9.40 4.88 19.00
C ALA A 111 9.01 5.66 17.72
N ILE A 112 8.81 6.96 17.84
CA ILE A 112 8.34 7.82 16.75
C ILE A 112 9.33 8.95 16.51
N ILE A 113 9.70 9.14 15.26
CA ILE A 113 10.42 10.30 14.75
C ILE A 113 9.41 11.10 13.94
N TYR A 114 8.93 12.20 14.47
CA TYR A 114 7.97 13.07 13.79
C TYR A 114 8.70 14.16 13.02
N GLU A 115 8.52 14.14 11.69
CA GLU A 115 8.90 15.19 10.78
C GLU A 115 7.65 15.97 10.37
N ALA A 116 7.52 17.20 10.87
CA ALA A 116 6.42 18.07 10.48
C ALA A 116 6.56 18.54 9.03
N ASP A 117 5.50 19.08 8.47
CA ASP A 117 5.53 19.71 7.15
C ASP A 117 6.62 20.78 7.04
N ASP A 118 6.74 21.64 8.05
CA ASP A 118 7.87 22.54 8.21
C ASP A 118 9.10 21.77 8.70
N PRO A 119 10.22 21.77 7.93
CA PRO A 119 11.44 21.03 8.29
C PRO A 119 12.07 21.48 9.62
N SER A 120 11.79 22.70 10.09
CA SER A 120 12.29 23.20 11.35
C SER A 120 11.50 22.72 12.58
N SER A 121 10.35 22.10 12.34
CA SER A 121 9.45 21.57 13.36
C SER A 121 9.43 20.07 13.34
N GLY A 122 9.49 19.45 14.49
CA GLY A 122 9.44 18.01 14.64
C GLY A 122 9.71 17.64 16.08
N ARG A 123 9.53 16.38 16.41
CA ARG A 123 9.85 15.85 17.74
C ARG A 123 10.01 14.35 17.69
N THR A 124 10.55 13.81 18.76
CA THR A 124 10.60 12.36 18.95
C THR A 124 9.73 11.98 20.15
N LEU A 125 9.15 10.76 20.10
CA LEU A 125 8.52 10.14 21.25
C LEU A 125 9.24 8.84 21.55
N THR A 126 9.57 8.64 22.83
CA THR A 126 10.06 7.36 23.31
C THR A 126 8.91 6.37 23.48
N TYR A 127 9.21 5.08 23.61
CA TYR A 127 8.19 4.08 23.92
C TYR A 127 7.47 4.35 25.23
N GLY A 128 8.18 4.86 26.24
CA GLY A 128 7.56 5.28 27.50
C GLY A 128 6.59 6.45 27.34
N GLU A 129 6.98 7.46 26.56
CA GLU A 129 6.09 8.58 26.24
C GLU A 129 4.89 8.14 25.41
N LEU A 130 5.11 7.30 24.41
CA LEU A 130 4.03 6.75 23.59
C LEU A 130 3.04 5.97 24.44
N MET A 131 3.50 5.16 25.37
CA MET A 131 2.63 4.40 26.28
C MET A 131 1.74 5.32 27.11
N ARG A 132 2.29 6.40 27.67
CA ARG A 132 1.51 7.38 28.44
C ARG A 132 0.42 8.04 27.61
N GLU A 133 0.77 8.50 26.42
CA GLU A 133 -0.19 9.16 25.52
C GLU A 133 -1.28 8.20 25.03
N VAL A 134 -0.93 6.98 24.71
CA VAL A 134 -1.88 5.93 24.32
C VAL A 134 -2.85 5.62 25.45
N CYS A 135 -2.37 5.45 26.66
CA CYS A 135 -3.21 5.14 27.83
C CYS A 135 -4.17 6.28 28.17
N ARG A 136 -3.70 7.52 28.17
CA ARG A 136 -4.56 8.70 28.41
C ARG A 136 -5.66 8.82 27.35
N THR A 137 -5.29 8.65 26.09
CA THR A 137 -6.26 8.71 24.99
C THR A 137 -7.26 7.56 25.05
N ALA A 138 -6.83 6.38 25.46
CA ALA A 138 -7.73 5.25 25.70
C ALA A 138 -8.76 5.53 26.79
N HIS A 139 -8.36 6.17 27.88
CA HIS A 139 -9.30 6.63 28.91
C HIS A 139 -10.34 7.61 28.36
N VAL A 140 -9.91 8.57 27.53
CA VAL A 140 -10.81 9.53 26.89
C VAL A 140 -11.86 8.81 26.04
N LEU A 141 -11.44 7.86 25.23
CA LEU A 141 -12.35 7.08 24.36
C LEU A 141 -13.36 6.29 25.20
N ARG A 142 -12.94 5.67 26.30
CA ARG A 142 -13.86 4.98 27.21
C ARG A 142 -14.85 5.93 27.84
N GLN A 143 -14.42 7.12 28.22
CA GLN A 143 -15.29 8.15 28.77
C GLN A 143 -16.33 8.62 27.74
N MET A 144 -15.97 8.61 26.46
CA MET A 144 -16.90 8.90 25.36
C MET A 144 -17.85 7.76 25.03
N GLY A 145 -17.77 6.65 25.75
CA GLY A 145 -18.66 5.50 25.57
C GLY A 145 -18.15 4.42 24.65
N VAL A 146 -16.91 4.49 24.16
CA VAL A 146 -16.33 3.44 23.30
C VAL A 146 -16.05 2.18 24.11
N ARG A 147 -16.51 1.05 23.59
CA ARG A 147 -16.37 -0.27 24.22
C ARG A 147 -15.79 -1.26 23.21
N LYS A 148 -15.38 -2.42 23.73
CA LYS A 148 -14.88 -3.53 22.91
C LYS A 148 -15.84 -3.81 21.73
N GLY A 149 -15.29 -3.88 20.52
CA GLY A 149 -16.03 -4.13 19.28
C GLY A 149 -16.63 -2.90 18.61
N ASP A 150 -16.67 -1.75 19.31
CA ASP A 150 -17.11 -0.50 18.70
C ASP A 150 -16.10 0.00 17.67
N THR A 151 -16.58 0.66 16.62
CA THR A 151 -15.72 1.30 15.64
C THR A 151 -15.49 2.78 16.00
N VAL A 152 -14.29 3.27 15.74
CA VAL A 152 -13.93 4.68 15.87
C VAL A 152 -13.37 5.16 14.54
N ALA A 153 -13.98 6.18 13.96
CA ALA A 153 -13.49 6.79 12.73
C ALA A 153 -12.33 7.74 13.03
N VAL A 154 -11.26 7.62 12.26
CA VAL A 154 -10.05 8.43 12.40
C VAL A 154 -9.83 9.21 11.11
N TYR A 155 -9.81 10.54 11.21
CA TYR A 155 -9.58 11.45 10.10
C TYR A 155 -8.47 12.43 10.49
N LEU A 156 -7.23 11.95 10.43
CA LEU A 156 -6.03 12.64 10.94
C LEU A 156 -4.94 12.73 9.87
N PRO A 157 -4.21 13.85 9.83
CA PRO A 157 -2.97 13.92 9.04
C PRO A 157 -1.88 13.02 9.62
N MET A 158 -0.74 12.96 8.94
CA MET A 158 0.44 12.20 9.37
C MET A 158 1.16 12.88 10.51
N ILE A 159 0.62 12.72 11.70
CA ILE A 159 1.14 13.24 12.98
C ILE A 159 1.23 12.09 14.00
N PRO A 160 2.01 12.21 15.06
CA PRO A 160 2.11 11.15 16.08
C PRO A 160 0.77 10.75 16.68
N GLU A 161 -0.17 11.68 16.78
CA GLU A 161 -1.51 11.45 17.31
C GLU A 161 -2.31 10.46 16.49
N ALA A 162 -1.99 10.29 15.19
CA ALA A 162 -2.60 9.24 14.38
C ALA A 162 -2.21 7.84 14.91
N LEU A 163 -0.94 7.61 15.21
CA LEU A 163 -0.46 6.36 15.78
C LEU A 163 -0.99 6.15 17.20
N ILE A 164 -1.03 7.21 17.99
CA ILE A 164 -1.61 7.20 19.33
C ILE A 164 -3.09 6.78 19.27
N ALA A 165 -3.85 7.32 18.32
CA ALA A 165 -5.25 6.97 18.12
C ALA A 165 -5.43 5.47 17.77
N PHE A 166 -4.67 4.94 16.82
CA PHE A 166 -4.68 3.50 16.48
C PHE A 166 -4.50 2.63 17.72
N LEU A 167 -3.49 2.94 18.50
CA LEU A 167 -3.08 2.13 19.64
C LEU A 167 -3.98 2.32 20.87
N ALA A 168 -4.56 3.50 21.03
CA ALA A 168 -5.58 3.76 22.07
C ALA A 168 -6.88 3.00 21.78
N ILE A 169 -7.33 3.02 20.52
CA ILE A 169 -8.53 2.31 20.07
C ILE A 169 -8.37 0.80 20.28
N THR A 170 -7.26 0.24 19.83
CA THR A 170 -7.01 -1.21 19.96
C THR A 170 -6.73 -1.62 21.39
N ARG A 171 -6.19 -0.72 22.22
CA ARG A 171 -5.94 -1.01 23.63
C ARG A 171 -7.21 -1.33 24.40
N ILE A 172 -8.31 -0.64 24.10
CA ILE A 172 -9.62 -0.89 24.74
C ILE A 172 -10.47 -1.91 23.97
N GLY A 173 -9.91 -2.56 22.97
CA GLY A 173 -10.60 -3.58 22.19
C GLY A 173 -11.55 -3.05 21.14
N ALA A 174 -11.51 -1.76 20.83
CA ALA A 174 -12.28 -1.17 19.74
C ALA A 174 -11.58 -1.35 18.39
N VAL A 175 -12.28 -0.99 17.34
CA VAL A 175 -11.89 -1.19 15.95
C VAL A 175 -11.65 0.17 15.30
N HIS A 176 -10.46 0.43 14.78
CA HIS A 176 -10.24 1.69 14.07
C HIS A 176 -10.71 1.59 12.62
N SER A 177 -11.38 2.66 12.18
CA SER A 177 -11.81 2.87 10.80
C SER A 177 -11.18 4.17 10.31
N VAL A 178 -10.00 4.04 9.72
CA VAL A 178 -9.19 5.20 9.33
C VAL A 178 -9.59 5.65 7.94
N VAL A 179 -9.86 6.93 7.81
CA VAL A 179 -10.22 7.59 6.56
C VAL A 179 -9.11 8.56 6.19
N PHE A 180 -8.61 8.44 4.98
CA PHE A 180 -7.56 9.33 4.48
C PHE A 180 -7.99 10.80 4.62
N ALA A 181 -7.18 11.61 5.29
CA ALA A 181 -7.48 13.00 5.61
C ALA A 181 -7.53 13.95 4.39
N GLY A 182 -7.29 13.42 3.21
CA GLY A 182 -7.50 14.11 1.93
C GLY A 182 -8.82 13.77 1.24
N PHE A 183 -9.64 12.87 1.79
CA PHE A 183 -10.95 12.57 1.21
C PHE A 183 -11.96 13.68 1.48
N SER A 184 -12.98 13.76 0.60
CA SER A 184 -14.10 14.68 0.72
C SER A 184 -14.99 14.37 1.92
N ALA A 185 -15.84 15.34 2.29
CA ALA A 185 -16.85 15.15 3.30
C ALA A 185 -17.81 13.99 2.99
N ASP A 186 -18.21 13.84 1.72
CA ASP A 186 -19.07 12.74 1.29
C ASP A 186 -18.42 11.37 1.48
N SER A 187 -17.14 11.26 1.13
CA SER A 187 -16.37 10.02 1.34
C SER A 187 -16.22 9.67 2.81
N LEU A 188 -15.98 10.66 3.65
CA LEU A 188 -15.89 10.48 5.11
C LEU A 188 -17.26 10.05 5.68
N ARG A 189 -18.33 10.76 5.31
CA ARG A 189 -19.70 10.42 5.73
C ARG A 189 -20.04 8.97 5.43
N ASP A 190 -19.81 8.52 4.20
CA ASP A 190 -20.17 7.17 3.77
C ASP A 190 -19.46 6.10 4.60
N ARG A 191 -18.20 6.35 4.95
CA ARG A 191 -17.41 5.43 5.78
C ARG A 191 -17.82 5.43 7.23
N VAL A 192 -18.15 6.59 7.77
CA VAL A 192 -18.67 6.72 9.14
C VAL A 192 -20.01 6.00 9.30
N VAL A 193 -20.91 6.17 8.33
CA VAL A 193 -22.23 5.53 8.34
C VAL A 193 -22.11 4.02 8.16
N ASP A 194 -21.34 3.56 7.18
CA ASP A 194 -21.15 2.12 6.91
C ASP A 194 -20.47 1.42 8.09
N GLY A 195 -19.45 2.03 8.68
CA GLY A 195 -18.74 1.50 9.84
C GLY A 195 -19.51 1.64 11.16
N GLN A 196 -20.60 2.39 11.18
CA GLN A 196 -21.42 2.64 12.37
C GLN A 196 -20.63 3.32 13.51
N SER A 197 -19.68 4.17 13.17
CA SER A 197 -18.85 4.87 14.15
C SER A 197 -19.65 5.95 14.89
N LYS A 198 -19.53 5.97 16.21
CA LYS A 198 -20.16 6.96 17.09
C LYS A 198 -19.19 8.04 17.57
N VAL A 199 -17.91 7.80 17.38
CA VAL A 199 -16.82 8.72 17.75
C VAL A 199 -15.94 8.94 16.52
N VAL A 200 -15.57 10.21 16.30
CA VAL A 200 -14.64 10.63 15.25
C VAL A 200 -13.46 11.36 15.88
N ILE A 201 -12.26 11.04 15.46
CA ILE A 201 -11.03 11.72 15.87
C ILE A 201 -10.49 12.52 14.68
N THR A 202 -10.23 13.80 14.89
CA THR A 202 -9.73 14.69 13.84
C THR A 202 -8.83 15.79 14.40
N THR A 203 -8.43 16.75 13.56
CA THR A 203 -7.68 17.94 13.92
C THR A 203 -8.49 19.21 13.62
N ASP A 204 -8.05 20.33 14.18
CA ASP A 204 -8.55 21.65 13.79
C ASP A 204 -8.25 21.94 12.33
N GLU A 205 -6.98 21.84 11.94
CA GLU A 205 -6.48 21.90 10.56
C GLU A 205 -5.33 20.92 10.38
N GLY A 206 -5.06 20.56 9.11
CA GLY A 206 -3.83 19.89 8.69
C GLY A 206 -2.89 20.86 8.00
N LYS A 207 -1.62 20.47 7.92
CA LYS A 207 -0.58 21.14 7.12
C LYS A 207 0.08 20.13 6.19
N ARG A 208 0.15 20.44 4.91
CA ARG A 208 0.84 19.57 3.96
C ARG A 208 1.33 20.34 2.73
N GLY A 209 2.62 20.26 2.45
CA GLY A 209 3.24 20.96 1.32
C GLY A 209 3.12 22.49 1.42
N GLY A 210 3.18 23.02 2.64
CA GLY A 210 3.01 24.45 2.93
C GLY A 210 1.56 24.94 2.88
N LYS A 211 0.58 24.03 2.67
CA LYS A 211 -0.85 24.37 2.57
C LYS A 211 -1.59 23.94 3.80
N LEU A 212 -2.59 24.75 4.20
CA LEU A 212 -3.53 24.44 5.26
C LEU A 212 -4.69 23.60 4.71
N ILE A 213 -5.11 22.61 5.48
CA ILE A 213 -6.23 21.73 5.13
C ILE A 213 -7.28 21.86 6.23
N GLY A 214 -8.49 22.26 5.87
CA GLY A 214 -9.59 22.46 6.81
C GLY A 214 -10.26 21.16 7.27
N THR A 215 -9.54 20.30 7.98
CA THR A 215 -10.02 18.99 8.42
C THR A 215 -11.29 19.07 9.26
N LYS A 216 -11.33 19.94 10.26
CA LYS A 216 -12.54 20.12 11.12
C LYS A 216 -13.76 20.53 10.30
N ARG A 217 -13.60 21.42 9.34
CA ARG A 217 -14.68 21.85 8.45
C ARG A 217 -15.23 20.69 7.63
N ILE A 218 -14.35 19.85 7.10
CA ILE A 218 -14.73 18.65 6.33
C ILE A 218 -15.48 17.67 7.22
N VAL A 219 -15.00 17.43 8.42
CA VAL A 219 -15.68 16.58 9.41
C VAL A 219 -17.06 17.13 9.74
N ASP A 220 -17.18 18.43 10.04
CA ASP A 220 -18.47 19.04 10.37
C ASP A 220 -19.48 18.91 9.23
N GLU A 221 -19.03 19.08 7.97
CA GLU A 221 -19.89 18.89 6.81
C GLU A 221 -20.33 17.42 6.67
N ALA A 222 -19.41 16.47 6.84
CA ALA A 222 -19.73 15.04 6.80
C ALA A 222 -20.74 14.65 7.88
N LEU A 223 -20.56 15.15 9.09
CA LEU A 223 -21.37 14.77 10.24
C LEU A 223 -22.80 15.35 10.24
N LYS A 224 -23.12 16.31 9.38
CA LYS A 224 -24.51 16.75 9.16
C LYS A 224 -25.46 15.60 8.82
N ASN A 225 -24.92 14.57 8.17
CA ASN A 225 -25.67 13.37 7.76
C ASN A 225 -25.23 12.10 8.52
N CYS A 226 -24.64 12.26 9.70
CA CYS A 226 -24.22 11.18 10.59
C CYS A 226 -24.82 11.37 11.98
N PRO A 227 -26.15 11.16 12.13
CA PRO A 227 -26.85 11.49 13.39
C PRO A 227 -26.40 10.63 14.57
N ASP A 228 -25.80 9.48 14.33
CA ASP A 228 -25.34 8.56 15.38
C ASP A 228 -23.99 8.95 16.00
N VAL A 229 -23.28 9.89 15.43
CA VAL A 229 -22.01 10.38 15.98
C VAL A 229 -22.29 11.26 17.19
N SER A 230 -21.83 10.81 18.37
CA SER A 230 -22.04 11.48 19.64
C SER A 230 -20.89 12.36 20.09
N HIS A 231 -19.66 12.01 19.69
CA HIS A 231 -18.45 12.70 20.13
C HIS A 231 -17.45 12.89 18.99
N VAL A 232 -16.79 14.04 19.01
CA VAL A 232 -15.65 14.35 18.12
C VAL A 232 -14.48 14.80 18.99
N LEU A 233 -13.38 14.07 18.91
CA LEU A 233 -12.13 14.41 19.60
C LEU A 233 -11.23 15.18 18.64
N VAL A 234 -10.90 16.42 18.95
CA VAL A 234 -10.18 17.35 18.08
C VAL A 234 -8.78 17.63 18.61
N TYR A 235 -7.76 17.25 17.87
CA TYR A 235 -6.38 17.59 18.17
C TYR A 235 -6.04 18.98 17.63
N LYS A 236 -5.47 19.83 18.48
CA LYS A 236 -5.06 21.19 18.13
C LYS A 236 -3.70 21.16 17.42
N ARG A 237 -3.74 21.09 16.08
CA ARG A 237 -2.53 21.01 15.25
C ARG A 237 -1.97 22.38 14.88
N THR A 238 -2.83 23.30 14.41
CA THR A 238 -2.42 24.64 13.96
C THR A 238 -2.84 25.76 14.92
N GLY A 239 -3.81 25.50 15.76
CA GLY A 239 -4.41 26.52 16.61
C GLY A 239 -5.46 27.38 15.90
N ALA A 240 -5.98 26.89 14.77
CA ALA A 240 -7.03 27.59 14.03
C ALA A 240 -8.29 27.80 14.88
N ASP A 241 -8.97 28.90 14.65
CA ASP A 241 -10.28 29.16 15.20
C ASP A 241 -11.32 28.34 14.44
N VAL A 242 -11.75 27.23 15.01
CA VAL A 242 -12.73 26.32 14.42
C VAL A 242 -13.98 26.25 15.29
N PRO A 243 -15.18 26.08 14.68
CA PRO A 243 -16.39 25.85 15.47
C PRO A 243 -16.25 24.56 16.29
N MET A 244 -16.64 24.65 17.57
CA MET A 244 -16.70 23.51 18.48
C MET A 244 -18.14 23.38 18.97
N MET A 245 -18.82 22.32 18.53
CA MET A 245 -20.20 22.07 18.97
C MET A 245 -20.22 21.60 20.42
N GLN A 246 -20.87 22.34 21.28
CA GLN A 246 -20.99 21.98 22.67
C GLN A 246 -21.70 20.63 22.85
N GLY A 247 -21.15 19.79 23.73
CA GLY A 247 -21.68 18.46 24.01
C GLY A 247 -21.28 17.38 23.03
N ARG A 248 -20.72 17.74 21.88
CA ARG A 248 -20.20 16.78 20.86
C ARG A 248 -18.69 16.87 20.71
N ASP A 249 -18.12 18.08 20.55
CA ASP A 249 -16.73 18.33 20.21
C ASP A 249 -15.90 18.62 21.45
N PHE A 250 -14.76 17.95 21.56
CA PHE A 250 -13.88 18.05 22.73
C PHE A 250 -12.43 18.20 22.26
N TRP A 251 -11.68 19.07 22.90
CA TRP A 251 -10.27 19.25 22.64
C TRP A 251 -9.45 18.10 23.23
N TRP A 252 -8.66 17.46 22.40
CA TRP A 252 -7.79 16.35 22.80
C TRP A 252 -6.88 16.71 23.97
N HIS A 253 -6.16 17.84 23.87
CA HIS A 253 -5.22 18.26 24.90
C HIS A 253 -5.89 18.54 26.26
N GLU A 254 -7.15 18.98 26.29
CA GLU A 254 -7.91 19.18 27.51
C GLU A 254 -8.39 17.87 28.11
N GLU A 255 -8.88 16.97 27.26
CA GLU A 255 -9.44 15.69 27.70
C GLU A 255 -8.40 14.74 28.26
N VAL A 256 -7.23 14.61 27.62
CA VAL A 256 -6.18 13.68 28.08
C VAL A 256 -5.58 14.05 29.44
N GLU A 257 -5.55 15.34 29.80
CA GLU A 257 -5.04 15.82 31.09
C GLU A 257 -5.86 15.34 32.28
N LYS A 258 -7.11 14.93 32.07
CA LYS A 258 -8.02 14.47 33.13
C LYS A 258 -7.68 13.04 33.60
N TRP A 259 -6.80 12.32 32.91
CA TRP A 259 -6.63 10.89 33.10
C TRP A 259 -5.20 10.50 33.50
N PRO A 260 -5.04 9.39 34.25
CA PRO A 260 -3.73 8.86 34.59
C PRO A 260 -3.01 8.26 33.37
N ASN A 261 -1.73 7.99 33.55
CA ASN A 261 -0.83 7.51 32.51
C ASN A 261 -1.00 6.02 32.17
N TYR A 262 -1.94 5.32 32.77
CA TYR A 262 -2.11 3.89 32.57
C TYR A 262 -3.57 3.47 32.57
N ILE A 263 -3.87 2.56 31.67
CA ILE A 263 -5.10 1.75 31.62
C ILE A 263 -4.71 0.35 31.14
N PRO A 264 -5.17 -0.74 31.76
CA PRO A 264 -4.86 -2.08 31.32
C PRO A 264 -5.33 -2.34 29.88
N PRO A 265 -4.52 -3.02 29.06
CA PRO A 265 -4.96 -3.44 27.74
C PRO A 265 -6.00 -4.55 27.84
N VAL A 266 -7.04 -4.46 27.04
CA VAL A 266 -8.11 -5.48 27.03
C VAL A 266 -7.63 -6.73 26.31
N PRO A 267 -7.69 -7.92 26.92
CA PRO A 267 -7.42 -9.17 26.20
C PRO A 267 -8.41 -9.38 25.07
N MET A 268 -7.89 -9.56 23.85
CA MET A 268 -8.69 -9.79 22.66
C MET A 268 -8.53 -11.22 22.18
N ASN A 269 -9.61 -11.83 21.73
CA ASN A 269 -9.49 -13.08 20.98
C ASN A 269 -8.71 -12.85 19.67
N SER A 270 -7.98 -13.87 19.26
CA SER A 270 -7.17 -13.80 18.03
C SER A 270 -7.95 -13.37 16.79
N GLU A 271 -9.24 -13.78 16.68
CA GLU A 271 -10.11 -13.43 15.55
C GLU A 271 -11.00 -12.23 15.82
N ASP A 272 -10.84 -11.52 16.92
CA ASP A 272 -11.55 -10.26 17.13
C ASP A 272 -11.10 -9.20 16.08
N PRO A 273 -12.02 -8.41 15.53
CA PRO A 273 -11.68 -7.36 14.58
C PRO A 273 -10.65 -6.38 15.13
N LEU A 274 -9.66 -6.04 14.31
CA LEU A 274 -8.66 -5.04 14.63
C LEU A 274 -8.98 -3.70 13.97
N PHE A 275 -9.25 -3.73 12.68
CA PHE A 275 -9.61 -2.53 11.93
C PHE A 275 -10.45 -2.82 10.70
N LEU A 276 -11.08 -1.75 10.22
CA LEU A 276 -11.68 -1.64 8.89
C LEU A 276 -10.85 -0.69 8.05
N LEU A 277 -10.64 -1.05 6.79
CA LEU A 277 -10.06 -0.14 5.83
C LEU A 277 -10.82 -0.21 4.51
N TYR A 278 -11.35 0.92 4.08
CA TYR A 278 -12.17 1.00 2.89
C TYR A 278 -11.32 1.07 1.63
N THR A 279 -11.61 0.16 0.69
CA THR A 279 -10.99 0.17 -0.64
C THR A 279 -12.00 0.62 -1.68
N SER A 280 -11.53 1.44 -2.64
CA SER A 280 -12.31 1.76 -3.83
C SER A 280 -12.28 0.57 -4.77
N GLY A 281 -13.46 0.02 -5.07
CA GLY A 281 -13.62 -1.01 -6.10
C GLY A 281 -13.77 -0.39 -7.49
N SER A 282 -13.60 -1.19 -8.54
CA SER A 282 -13.89 -0.80 -9.92
C SER A 282 -15.39 -0.55 -10.13
N THR A 283 -16.23 -1.11 -9.28
CA THR A 283 -17.70 -0.99 -9.35
C THR A 283 -18.29 -0.92 -7.94
N GLY A 284 -19.28 -0.03 -7.75
CA GLY A 284 -20.08 0.05 -6.52
C GLY A 284 -19.44 0.84 -5.38
N LYS A 285 -20.04 0.72 -4.20
CA LYS A 285 -19.63 1.40 -2.98
C LYS A 285 -18.28 0.89 -2.47
N PRO A 286 -17.48 1.73 -1.77
CA PRO A 286 -16.27 1.28 -1.08
C PRO A 286 -16.54 0.09 -0.16
N LYS A 287 -15.58 -0.83 -0.08
CA LYS A 287 -15.63 -2.05 0.74
C LYS A 287 -14.86 -1.83 2.03
N GLY A 288 -15.49 -2.01 3.17
CA GLY A 288 -14.81 -2.03 4.47
C GLY A 288 -14.10 -3.36 4.69
N VAL A 289 -12.86 -3.46 4.24
CA VAL A 289 -12.04 -4.67 4.44
C VAL A 289 -11.72 -4.81 5.91
N MET A 290 -12.06 -5.96 6.51
CA MET A 290 -11.85 -6.23 7.93
C MET A 290 -10.69 -7.18 8.15
N HIS A 291 -9.72 -6.74 8.96
CA HIS A 291 -8.65 -7.57 9.47
C HIS A 291 -8.87 -7.92 10.94
N THR A 292 -8.43 -9.13 11.32
CA THR A 292 -8.50 -9.60 12.70
C THR A 292 -7.14 -9.55 13.39
N THR A 293 -7.15 -9.60 14.72
CA THR A 293 -6.05 -9.16 15.56
C THR A 293 -4.76 -9.97 15.36
N ALA A 294 -4.76 -11.24 15.69
CA ALA A 294 -3.52 -12.03 15.75
C ALA A 294 -2.89 -12.25 14.38
N GLY A 295 -3.68 -12.67 13.41
CA GLY A 295 -3.16 -12.99 12.07
C GLY A 295 -2.57 -11.77 11.37
N TYR A 296 -3.21 -10.63 11.47
CA TYR A 296 -2.69 -9.40 10.90
C TYR A 296 -1.39 -8.95 11.58
N LEU A 297 -1.36 -8.93 12.92
CA LEU A 297 -0.15 -8.57 13.66
C LEU A 297 1.02 -9.49 13.32
N LEU A 298 0.76 -10.78 13.18
CA LEU A 298 1.81 -11.74 12.80
C LEU A 298 2.36 -11.44 11.40
N GLY A 299 1.50 -11.19 10.42
CA GLY A 299 1.93 -10.81 9.07
C GLY A 299 2.77 -9.54 9.05
N ALA A 300 2.37 -8.53 9.80
CA ALA A 300 3.13 -7.28 9.92
C ALA A 300 4.51 -7.52 10.55
N ALA A 301 4.58 -8.25 11.66
CA ALA A 301 5.84 -8.56 12.33
C ALA A 301 6.76 -9.43 11.46
N MET A 302 6.21 -10.46 10.84
CA MET A 302 6.95 -11.38 9.97
C MET A 302 7.58 -10.67 8.78
N THR A 303 6.81 -9.85 8.09
CA THR A 303 7.31 -9.15 6.90
C THR A 303 8.29 -8.04 7.26
N GLY A 304 8.07 -7.35 8.36
CA GLY A 304 9.07 -6.41 8.89
C GLY A 304 10.41 -7.11 9.18
N LYS A 305 10.35 -8.22 9.86
CA LYS A 305 11.54 -8.99 10.25
C LYS A 305 12.27 -9.63 9.06
N TYR A 306 11.54 -10.28 8.16
CA TYR A 306 12.17 -11.11 7.13
C TYR A 306 12.25 -10.47 5.75
N VAL A 307 11.29 -9.65 5.35
CA VAL A 307 11.37 -8.93 4.07
C VAL A 307 12.36 -7.78 4.15
N PHE A 308 12.21 -6.96 5.18
CA PHE A 308 13.04 -5.78 5.37
C PHE A 308 14.28 -6.04 6.23
N ASP A 309 14.39 -7.20 6.82
CA ASP A 309 15.50 -7.57 7.71
C ASP A 309 15.71 -6.52 8.82
N ILE A 310 14.63 -6.17 9.50
CA ILE A 310 14.65 -5.20 10.59
C ILE A 310 15.33 -5.80 11.82
N HIS A 311 16.28 -5.06 12.40
CA HIS A 311 16.99 -5.40 13.61
C HIS A 311 16.86 -4.30 14.67
N ASP A 312 17.20 -4.62 15.91
CA ASP A 312 17.21 -3.64 17.00
C ASP A 312 18.05 -2.41 16.64
N GLY A 313 17.50 -1.24 16.93
CA GLY A 313 18.14 0.03 16.63
C GLY A 313 17.89 0.56 15.22
N ASP A 314 17.22 -0.19 14.36
CA ASP A 314 16.87 0.28 13.03
C ASP A 314 15.84 1.41 13.08
N ARG A 315 15.83 2.21 12.02
CA ARG A 315 14.94 3.35 11.84
C ARG A 315 14.25 3.23 10.49
N PHE A 316 12.96 3.01 10.54
CA PHE A 316 12.15 2.72 9.37
C PHE A 316 11.40 3.97 8.92
N PHE A 317 11.57 4.36 7.67
CA PHE A 317 10.84 5.46 7.04
C PHE A 317 9.97 4.92 5.91
N CYS A 318 8.68 4.82 6.15
CA CYS A 318 7.68 4.55 5.13
C CYS A 318 7.01 5.86 4.72
N GLY A 319 7.02 6.17 3.43
CA GLY A 319 6.36 7.35 2.87
C GLY A 319 4.85 7.20 2.69
N GLY A 320 4.27 6.07 3.10
CA GLY A 320 2.82 5.81 3.02
C GLY A 320 2.03 6.59 4.07
N ASP A 321 0.78 6.91 3.74
CA ASP A 321 -0.15 7.55 4.67
C ASP A 321 -0.92 6.49 5.47
N VAL A 322 -1.22 6.80 6.74
CA VAL A 322 -2.02 5.91 7.60
C VAL A 322 -3.45 5.71 7.11
N GLY A 323 -3.93 6.54 6.19
CA GLY A 323 -5.20 6.33 5.49
C GLY A 323 -5.22 5.15 4.53
N TRP A 324 -4.09 4.51 4.28
CA TRP A 324 -3.91 3.37 3.40
C TRP A 324 -3.29 2.18 4.13
N ILE A 325 -3.37 0.99 3.53
CA ILE A 325 -2.83 -0.21 4.18
C ILE A 325 -1.31 -0.13 4.36
N THR A 326 -0.60 0.51 3.45
CA THR A 326 0.86 0.67 3.58
C THR A 326 1.22 1.42 4.86
N GLY A 327 0.52 2.50 5.16
CA GLY A 327 0.69 3.25 6.40
C GLY A 327 0.29 2.45 7.64
N HIS A 328 -0.81 1.71 7.58
CA HIS A 328 -1.21 0.83 8.68
C HIS A 328 -0.11 -0.16 9.03
N THR A 329 0.35 -0.90 8.05
CA THR A 329 1.27 -2.02 8.29
C THR A 329 2.70 -1.54 8.52
N TYR A 330 3.21 -0.56 7.75
CA TYR A 330 4.65 -0.24 7.75
C TYR A 330 5.01 1.14 8.30
N VAL A 331 4.04 1.99 8.59
CA VAL A 331 4.28 3.15 9.48
C VAL A 331 3.95 2.78 10.92
N VAL A 332 2.84 2.10 11.16
CA VAL A 332 2.34 1.81 12.50
C VAL A 332 2.80 0.44 13.00
N TYR A 333 2.22 -0.63 12.47
CA TYR A 333 2.28 -1.94 13.12
C TYR A 333 3.63 -2.64 13.02
N ALA A 334 4.21 -2.80 11.86
CA ALA A 334 5.44 -3.57 11.71
C ALA A 334 6.62 -2.97 12.50
N PRO A 335 6.94 -1.67 12.37
CA PRO A 335 8.04 -1.09 13.13
C PRO A 335 7.83 -1.16 14.64
N LEU A 336 6.62 -0.84 15.11
CA LEU A 336 6.31 -0.84 16.54
C LEU A 336 6.27 -2.26 17.13
N LEU A 337 5.73 -3.23 16.40
CA LEU A 337 5.79 -4.64 16.81
C LEU A 337 7.23 -5.11 17.02
N LEU A 338 8.15 -4.63 16.21
CA LEU A 338 9.58 -4.99 16.28
C LEU A 338 10.39 -4.10 17.22
N GLY A 339 9.78 -3.12 17.85
CA GLY A 339 10.42 -2.26 18.85
C GLY A 339 11.46 -1.29 18.27
N VAL A 340 11.35 -0.93 17.00
CA VAL A 340 12.23 0.02 16.33
C VAL A 340 11.57 1.39 16.18
N SER A 341 12.30 2.36 15.63
CA SER A 341 11.76 3.70 15.40
C SER A 341 11.06 3.77 14.05
N THR A 342 9.90 4.39 14.01
CA THR A 342 9.16 4.70 12.78
C THR A 342 9.10 6.20 12.55
N VAL A 343 9.31 6.62 11.30
CA VAL A 343 9.15 8.02 10.90
C VAL A 343 7.70 8.30 10.57
N VAL A 344 7.16 9.35 11.15
CA VAL A 344 5.84 9.91 10.80
C VAL A 344 6.09 11.23 10.10
N PHE A 345 5.88 11.25 8.80
CA PHE A 345 6.15 12.41 7.95
C PHE A 345 4.86 13.08 7.50
N GLU A 346 4.63 14.30 7.95
CA GLU A 346 3.43 15.09 7.67
C GLU A 346 3.42 15.70 6.27
N GLY A 347 4.60 15.92 5.69
CA GLY A 347 4.77 16.69 4.47
C GLY A 347 4.65 15.89 3.16
N THR A 348 5.25 16.47 2.13
CA THR A 348 5.32 15.88 0.78
C THR A 348 6.78 15.75 0.34
N PRO A 349 7.07 14.90 -0.66
CA PRO A 349 8.45 14.74 -1.13
C PRO A 349 9.04 15.98 -1.80
N ALA A 350 8.20 16.95 -2.20
CA ALA A 350 8.60 18.13 -2.98
C ALA A 350 8.64 19.44 -2.19
N TYR A 351 8.32 19.41 -0.88
CA TYR A 351 8.26 20.62 -0.06
C TYR A 351 9.19 20.52 1.16
N PRO A 352 9.96 21.57 1.47
CA PRO A 352 10.10 22.83 0.72
C PRO A 352 10.90 22.69 -0.59
N THR A 353 11.66 21.62 -0.74
CA THR A 353 12.42 21.28 -1.95
C THR A 353 12.34 19.79 -2.25
N PHE A 354 12.77 19.37 -3.43
CA PHE A 354 12.83 17.97 -3.84
C PHE A 354 13.87 17.12 -3.08
N SER A 355 14.64 17.72 -2.18
CA SER A 355 15.57 16.99 -1.31
C SER A 355 14.95 16.48 -0.01
N ARG A 356 13.68 16.77 0.24
CA ARG A 356 13.02 16.56 1.53
C ARG A 356 13.17 15.15 2.09
N TYR A 357 12.93 14.12 1.29
CA TYR A 357 13.13 12.73 1.72
C TYR A 357 14.58 12.42 2.07
N TRP A 358 15.49 12.90 1.24
CA TRP A 358 16.92 12.62 1.40
C TRP A 358 17.48 13.35 2.63
N ASP A 359 17.00 14.54 2.92
CA ASP A 359 17.33 15.29 4.13
C ASP A 359 16.89 14.53 5.39
N ILE A 360 15.67 14.00 5.39
CA ILE A 360 15.14 13.19 6.51
C ILE A 360 15.96 11.91 6.71
N ILE A 361 16.27 11.21 5.63
CA ILE A 361 17.04 9.95 5.67
C ILE A 361 18.43 10.18 6.25
N ASP A 362 19.10 11.21 5.80
CA ASP A 362 20.44 11.53 6.28
C ASP A 362 20.44 12.05 7.72
N GLN A 363 19.57 12.98 8.04
CA GLN A 363 19.47 13.60 9.36
C GLN A 363 19.18 12.57 10.47
N HIS A 364 18.24 11.67 10.22
CA HIS A 364 17.77 10.70 11.21
C HIS A 364 18.47 9.33 11.10
N LYS A 365 19.49 9.20 10.26
CA LYS A 365 20.23 7.95 10.08
C LYS A 365 19.29 6.78 9.75
N ILE A 366 18.39 7.01 8.81
CA ILE A 366 17.38 6.03 8.39
C ILE A 366 18.07 4.82 7.76
N THR A 367 17.63 3.64 8.16
CA THR A 367 18.15 2.36 7.68
C THR A 367 17.28 1.75 6.56
N HIS A 368 16.00 2.07 6.55
CA HIS A 368 15.00 1.54 5.62
C HIS A 368 14.14 2.68 5.09
N PHE A 369 13.97 2.72 3.78
CA PHE A 369 13.08 3.66 3.11
C PHE A 369 12.10 2.89 2.23
N TYR A 370 10.80 3.14 2.39
CA TYR A 370 9.74 2.39 1.73
C TYR A 370 8.71 3.35 1.14
N VAL A 371 8.58 3.39 -0.18
CA VAL A 371 7.82 4.42 -0.87
C VAL A 371 7.24 3.90 -2.19
N ALA A 372 6.18 4.55 -2.67
CA ALA A 372 5.57 4.22 -3.95
C ALA A 372 6.40 4.70 -5.14
N PRO A 373 6.43 3.96 -6.26
CA PRO A 373 7.10 4.39 -7.50
C PRO A 373 6.68 5.76 -8.01
N THR A 374 5.44 6.19 -7.77
CA THR A 374 4.96 7.54 -8.13
C THR A 374 5.85 8.64 -7.54
N ALA A 375 6.20 8.53 -6.26
CA ALA A 375 7.11 9.49 -5.61
C ALA A 375 8.52 9.42 -6.19
N LEU A 376 9.00 8.22 -6.49
CA LEU A 376 10.32 8.03 -7.11
C LEU A 376 10.40 8.64 -8.51
N ARG A 377 9.35 8.49 -9.31
CA ARG A 377 9.27 9.13 -10.64
C ARG A 377 9.32 10.66 -10.54
N LEU A 378 8.56 11.22 -9.60
CA LEU A 378 8.59 12.66 -9.33
C LEU A 378 10.01 13.13 -8.99
N LEU A 379 10.71 12.43 -8.11
CA LEU A 379 12.04 12.81 -7.63
C LEU A 379 13.12 12.56 -8.70
N LYS A 380 13.01 11.51 -9.48
CA LYS A 380 13.86 11.25 -10.63
C LYS A 380 13.73 12.38 -11.67
N ARG A 381 12.51 12.78 -11.98
CA ARG A 381 12.21 13.89 -12.90
C ARG A 381 12.77 15.21 -12.42
N ALA A 382 12.74 15.48 -11.12
CA ALA A 382 13.29 16.70 -10.54
C ALA A 382 14.79 16.83 -10.72
N GLY A 383 15.52 15.72 -10.81
CA GLY A 383 16.93 15.67 -11.12
C GLY A 383 17.81 15.14 -9.97
N ASP A 384 18.94 14.55 -10.35
CA ASP A 384 19.88 13.91 -9.43
C ASP A 384 20.58 14.89 -8.49
N GLN A 385 20.63 16.17 -8.86
CA GLN A 385 21.22 17.22 -8.05
C GLN A 385 20.57 17.38 -6.67
N TRP A 386 19.35 16.90 -6.51
CA TRP A 386 18.62 16.95 -5.24
C TRP A 386 19.03 15.81 -4.29
N VAL A 387 19.65 14.75 -4.80
CA VAL A 387 20.16 13.62 -4.02
C VAL A 387 21.59 13.93 -3.58
N LYS A 388 21.73 14.81 -2.57
CA LYS A 388 23.02 15.38 -2.16
C LYS A 388 23.74 14.58 -1.07
N HIS A 389 22.98 13.82 -0.29
CA HIS A 389 23.48 13.18 0.92
C HIS A 389 24.04 11.80 0.64
N GLU A 390 24.97 11.37 1.47
CA GLU A 390 25.54 10.02 1.39
C GLU A 390 24.56 8.95 1.91
N MET A 391 23.69 9.30 2.87
CA MET A 391 22.72 8.39 3.48
C MET A 391 23.36 7.06 3.93
N LYS A 392 24.42 7.16 4.72
CA LYS A 392 25.34 6.06 5.08
C LYS A 392 24.68 4.85 5.73
N HIS A 393 23.58 5.08 6.45
CA HIS A 393 22.92 4.03 7.25
C HIS A 393 21.87 3.27 6.43
N LEU A 394 21.56 3.75 5.25
CA LEU A 394 20.51 3.17 4.40
C LEU A 394 20.95 1.80 3.86
N ARG A 395 20.19 0.75 4.20
CA ARG A 395 20.42 -0.62 3.76
C ARG A 395 19.37 -1.12 2.78
N VAL A 396 18.10 -0.70 2.95
CA VAL A 396 16.97 -1.19 2.19
C VAL A 396 16.17 -0.05 1.58
N LEU A 397 15.91 -0.18 0.29
CA LEU A 397 15.11 0.71 -0.52
C LEU A 397 13.86 -0.03 -0.99
N GLY A 398 12.74 0.16 -0.29
CA GLY A 398 11.50 -0.55 -0.62
C GLY A 398 10.65 0.20 -1.65
N SER A 399 9.87 -0.57 -2.40
CA SER A 399 8.88 -0.08 -3.37
C SER A 399 7.55 -0.77 -3.16
N VAL A 400 6.46 -0.03 -3.29
CA VAL A 400 5.11 -0.48 -2.93
C VAL A 400 4.02 0.18 -3.74
N GLY A 401 2.92 -0.54 -3.93
CA GLY A 401 1.63 -0.01 -4.38
C GLY A 401 1.36 -0.13 -5.87
N GLU A 402 2.39 -0.20 -6.67
CA GLU A 402 2.32 -0.39 -8.13
C GLU A 402 3.60 -1.06 -8.63
N PRO A 403 3.58 -1.72 -9.81
CA PRO A 403 4.82 -2.21 -10.42
C PRO A 403 5.78 -1.07 -10.68
N ILE A 404 7.06 -1.28 -10.37
CA ILE A 404 8.11 -0.31 -10.64
C ILE A 404 8.76 -0.60 -12.00
N ALA A 405 8.85 0.41 -12.86
CA ALA A 405 9.58 0.29 -14.12
C ALA A 405 11.07 0.06 -13.87
N ALA A 406 11.70 -0.77 -14.70
CA ALA A 406 13.11 -1.12 -14.56
C ALA A 406 14.04 0.10 -14.50
N GLU A 407 13.74 1.13 -15.28
CA GLU A 407 14.50 2.37 -15.30
C GLU A 407 14.42 3.14 -13.98
N VAL A 408 13.25 3.21 -13.37
CA VAL A 408 13.06 3.85 -12.06
C VAL A 408 13.73 3.02 -10.97
N TRP A 409 13.65 1.70 -11.05
CA TRP A 409 14.34 0.76 -10.16
C TRP A 409 15.86 0.97 -10.20
N LYS A 410 16.44 1.07 -11.40
CA LYS A 410 17.88 1.32 -11.59
C LYS A 410 18.30 2.68 -11.03
N TRP A 411 17.52 3.71 -11.28
CA TRP A 411 17.76 5.04 -10.68
C TRP A 411 17.73 4.98 -9.15
N TYR A 412 16.76 4.29 -8.59
CA TYR A 412 16.62 4.10 -7.15
C TYR A 412 17.86 3.40 -6.56
N PHE A 413 18.30 2.34 -7.20
CA PHE A 413 19.46 1.57 -6.80
C PHE A 413 20.78 2.36 -6.96
N GLU A 414 20.99 2.96 -8.13
CA GLU A 414 22.26 3.61 -8.49
C GLU A 414 22.42 5.00 -7.87
N VAL A 415 21.39 5.85 -7.96
CA VAL A 415 21.46 7.26 -7.54
C VAL A 415 21.14 7.41 -6.07
N VAL A 416 20.02 6.85 -5.61
CA VAL A 416 19.61 6.95 -4.20
C VAL A 416 20.43 6.02 -3.32
N GLY A 417 20.46 4.75 -3.67
CA GLY A 417 21.14 3.71 -2.90
C GLY A 417 22.65 3.66 -3.11
N LYS A 418 23.16 4.32 -4.13
CA LYS A 418 24.61 4.34 -4.49
C LYS A 418 25.20 2.95 -4.62
N GLU A 419 24.40 2.01 -5.11
CA GLU A 419 24.70 0.58 -5.26
C GLU A 419 25.10 -0.12 -3.94
N GLN A 420 24.73 0.47 -2.80
CA GLN A 420 25.08 -0.01 -1.46
C GLN A 420 23.87 -0.50 -0.65
N ALA A 421 22.67 -0.15 -1.09
CA ALA A 421 21.41 -0.58 -0.50
C ALA A 421 20.64 -1.46 -1.48
N GLN A 422 19.94 -2.47 -0.97
CA GLN A 422 19.14 -3.35 -1.81
C GLN A 422 17.76 -2.78 -2.07
N VAL A 423 17.32 -2.84 -3.32
CA VAL A 423 15.95 -2.52 -3.69
C VAL A 423 15.06 -3.73 -3.41
N VAL A 424 14.01 -3.50 -2.63
CA VAL A 424 13.01 -4.51 -2.25
C VAL A 424 11.66 -4.08 -2.81
N ASP A 425 11.34 -4.58 -4.00
CA ASP A 425 10.07 -4.34 -4.65
C ASP A 425 9.04 -5.35 -4.15
N THR A 426 7.95 -4.85 -3.56
CA THR A 426 6.97 -5.69 -2.88
C THR A 426 5.62 -5.68 -3.59
N TYR A 427 4.98 -6.83 -3.64
CA TYR A 427 3.61 -6.98 -4.07
C TYR A 427 2.72 -7.42 -2.91
N TRP A 428 1.63 -6.71 -2.71
CA TRP A 428 0.59 -7.02 -1.73
C TRP A 428 -0.63 -6.10 -1.91
N GLN A 429 -1.66 -6.34 -1.12
CA GLN A 429 -2.93 -5.64 -1.20
C GLN A 429 -3.44 -5.28 0.19
N THR A 430 -4.43 -4.40 0.28
CA THR A 430 -5.17 -4.17 1.52
C THR A 430 -5.68 -5.48 2.11
N GLU A 431 -6.22 -6.34 1.27
CA GLU A 431 -6.80 -7.62 1.65
C GLU A 431 -5.78 -8.65 2.11
N THR A 432 -4.54 -8.56 1.66
CA THR A 432 -3.49 -9.49 2.12
C THR A 432 -2.88 -9.10 3.46
N GLY A 433 -3.04 -7.85 3.87
CA GLY A 433 -2.59 -7.29 5.14
C GLY A 433 -1.11 -6.99 5.23
N SER A 434 -0.27 -7.76 4.56
CA SER A 434 1.18 -7.61 4.51
C SER A 434 1.74 -8.13 3.19
N ASN A 435 3.04 -7.97 2.95
CA ASN A 435 3.71 -8.40 1.72
C ASN A 435 3.49 -9.88 1.45
N VAL A 436 3.21 -10.25 0.20
CA VAL A 436 2.95 -11.64 -0.20
C VAL A 436 3.90 -12.16 -1.28
N ILE A 437 4.36 -11.30 -2.18
CA ILE A 437 5.43 -11.63 -3.14
C ILE A 437 6.47 -10.52 -3.06
N CYS A 438 7.69 -10.87 -2.71
CA CYS A 438 8.74 -9.90 -2.38
C CYS A 438 10.10 -10.57 -2.24
N PRO A 439 11.18 -9.86 -2.51
CA PRO A 439 12.50 -10.33 -2.12
C PRO A 439 12.68 -10.23 -0.60
N LEU A 440 13.57 -11.04 -0.06
CA LEU A 440 14.06 -10.88 1.32
C LEU A 440 15.37 -10.09 1.29
N ALA A 441 15.40 -8.96 1.98
CA ALA A 441 16.59 -8.10 2.03
C ALA A 441 17.81 -8.87 2.54
N GLY A 442 18.92 -8.75 1.82
CA GLY A 442 20.16 -9.44 2.12
C GLY A 442 20.22 -10.90 1.65
N VAL A 443 19.18 -11.41 1.03
CA VAL A 443 19.06 -12.84 0.65
C VAL A 443 18.72 -13.01 -0.83
N THR A 444 17.61 -12.48 -1.27
CA THR A 444 17.07 -12.76 -2.61
C THR A 444 17.77 -11.93 -3.68
N PRO A 445 18.32 -12.56 -4.74
CA PRO A 445 18.68 -11.82 -5.94
C PRO A 445 17.44 -11.16 -6.54
N THR A 446 17.60 -9.95 -7.06
CA THR A 446 16.49 -9.16 -7.59
C THR A 446 16.62 -8.87 -9.07
N LYS A 447 15.50 -8.75 -9.74
CA LYS A 447 15.40 -8.36 -11.14
C LYS A 447 14.57 -7.08 -11.25
N PRO A 448 15.09 -6.01 -11.87
CA PRO A 448 14.33 -4.76 -12.00
C PRO A 448 12.93 -4.98 -12.60
N GLY A 449 11.88 -4.65 -11.85
CA GLY A 449 10.50 -4.83 -12.26
C GLY A 449 9.83 -6.12 -11.80
N SER A 450 10.58 -7.07 -11.26
CA SER A 450 10.02 -8.29 -10.68
C SER A 450 9.75 -8.14 -9.18
N ALA A 451 8.60 -8.65 -8.72
CA ALA A 451 8.28 -8.77 -7.30
C ALA A 451 9.02 -9.94 -6.62
N SER A 452 9.76 -10.73 -7.39
CA SER A 452 10.64 -11.82 -6.96
C SER A 452 9.90 -13.10 -6.57
N LEU A 453 10.01 -13.54 -5.31
CA LEU A 453 9.57 -14.85 -4.85
C LEU A 453 8.43 -14.73 -3.83
N PRO A 454 7.60 -15.78 -3.66
CA PRO A 454 6.54 -15.74 -2.66
C PRO A 454 7.09 -15.71 -1.23
N PHE A 455 6.40 -14.94 -0.39
CA PHE A 455 6.68 -14.93 1.04
C PHE A 455 6.20 -16.23 1.71
N PHE A 456 6.67 -16.48 2.92
CA PHE A 456 6.29 -17.67 3.69
C PHE A 456 4.78 -17.82 3.81
N GLY A 457 4.28 -19.03 3.61
CA GLY A 457 2.87 -19.38 3.70
C GLY A 457 2.03 -18.97 2.50
N ILE A 458 2.59 -18.27 1.53
CA ILE A 458 1.92 -17.85 0.30
C ILE A 458 2.23 -18.84 -0.81
N GLU A 459 1.20 -19.52 -1.31
CA GLU A 459 1.32 -20.46 -2.43
C GLU A 459 0.63 -19.89 -3.66
N PRO A 460 1.38 -19.19 -4.55
CA PRO A 460 0.78 -18.59 -5.73
C PRO A 460 0.40 -19.65 -6.77
N ALA A 461 -0.64 -19.34 -7.53
CA ALA A 461 -1.05 -20.04 -8.73
C ALA A 461 -1.22 -19.05 -9.88
N ILE A 462 -0.86 -19.44 -11.07
CA ILE A 462 -1.18 -18.73 -12.30
C ILE A 462 -2.39 -19.45 -12.92
N ILE A 463 -3.49 -18.72 -13.09
CA ILE A 463 -4.76 -19.27 -13.58
C ILE A 463 -5.01 -18.81 -15.00
N ASP A 464 -5.39 -19.74 -15.89
CA ASP A 464 -5.91 -19.40 -17.21
C ASP A 464 -7.29 -18.75 -17.05
N PRO A 465 -7.47 -17.49 -17.48
CA PRO A 465 -8.73 -16.78 -17.25
C PRO A 465 -9.91 -17.33 -18.07
N VAL A 466 -9.64 -18.11 -19.12
CA VAL A 466 -10.67 -18.71 -19.98
C VAL A 466 -11.15 -20.05 -19.42
N SER A 467 -10.21 -20.95 -19.10
CA SER A 467 -10.54 -22.28 -18.57
C SER A 467 -10.78 -22.29 -17.05
N GLY A 468 -10.21 -21.31 -16.31
CA GLY A 468 -10.22 -21.29 -14.84
C GLY A 468 -9.27 -22.31 -14.21
N GLU A 469 -8.43 -22.95 -15.02
CA GLU A 469 -7.49 -23.96 -14.54
C GLU A 469 -6.10 -23.37 -14.25
N GLU A 470 -5.40 -23.98 -13.30
CA GLU A 470 -4.03 -23.60 -12.97
C GLU A 470 -3.07 -23.99 -14.09
N ILE A 471 -2.22 -23.04 -14.48
CA ILE A 471 -1.12 -23.25 -15.41
C ILE A 471 0.13 -23.57 -14.60
N HIS A 472 0.63 -24.77 -14.72
CA HIS A 472 1.81 -25.26 -13.99
C HIS A 472 3.13 -24.95 -14.73
N GLY A 473 4.23 -24.99 -13.97
CA GLY A 473 5.57 -24.79 -14.50
C GLY A 473 5.98 -23.32 -14.57
N ASN A 474 7.10 -23.08 -15.22
CA ASN A 474 7.66 -21.75 -15.43
C ASN A 474 7.38 -21.25 -16.85
N ASP A 475 7.74 -20.00 -17.15
CA ASP A 475 7.45 -19.32 -18.43
C ASP A 475 5.95 -19.32 -18.76
N VAL A 476 5.15 -18.96 -17.77
CA VAL A 476 3.68 -18.93 -17.85
C VAL A 476 3.15 -17.57 -17.43
N GLU A 477 1.99 -17.22 -17.97
CA GLU A 477 1.30 -15.96 -17.68
C GLU A 477 -0.20 -16.19 -17.56
N GLY A 478 -0.84 -15.47 -16.64
CA GLY A 478 -2.28 -15.56 -16.40
C GLY A 478 -2.71 -14.67 -15.25
N VAL A 479 -3.76 -15.09 -14.58
CA VAL A 479 -4.29 -14.42 -13.40
C VAL A 479 -3.59 -14.96 -12.16
N LEU A 480 -3.19 -14.06 -11.27
CA LEU A 480 -2.58 -14.43 -9.99
C LEU A 480 -3.66 -14.80 -8.96
N ALA A 481 -3.48 -15.96 -8.36
CA ALA A 481 -4.33 -16.44 -7.26
C ALA A 481 -3.46 -17.10 -6.18
N PHE A 482 -4.02 -17.29 -4.98
CA PHE A 482 -3.34 -18.02 -3.90
C PHE A 482 -4.12 -19.27 -3.53
N LYS A 483 -3.39 -20.35 -3.28
CA LYS A 483 -3.96 -21.70 -3.11
C LYS A 483 -4.38 -22.02 -1.68
N GLN A 484 -3.88 -21.28 -0.70
CA GLN A 484 -4.18 -21.51 0.70
C GLN A 484 -4.32 -20.20 1.48
N ALA A 485 -5.03 -20.25 2.60
CA ALA A 485 -5.16 -19.14 3.51
C ALA A 485 -3.84 -18.85 4.23
N TRP A 486 -3.63 -17.61 4.61
CA TRP A 486 -2.50 -17.15 5.40
C TRP A 486 -3.02 -16.25 6.55
N PRO A 487 -2.29 -16.11 7.66
CA PRO A 487 -2.82 -15.44 8.84
C PRO A 487 -3.26 -13.98 8.64
N SER A 488 -2.55 -13.20 7.83
CA SER A 488 -2.88 -11.79 7.59
C SER A 488 -3.89 -11.54 6.46
N MET A 489 -4.51 -12.59 5.92
CA MET A 489 -5.61 -12.45 4.97
C MET A 489 -6.82 -11.79 5.63
N ALA A 490 -7.44 -10.83 4.94
CA ALA A 490 -8.70 -10.24 5.39
C ALA A 490 -9.78 -11.32 5.60
N ARG A 491 -10.61 -11.13 6.60
CA ARG A 491 -11.63 -12.12 6.96
C ARG A 491 -12.96 -11.90 6.29
N THR A 492 -13.29 -10.66 6.01
CA THR A 492 -14.58 -10.28 5.42
C THR A 492 -14.58 -8.84 4.91
N VAL A 493 -15.66 -8.45 4.29
CA VAL A 493 -16.08 -7.06 4.10
C VAL A 493 -17.12 -6.75 5.16
N TRP A 494 -16.94 -5.69 5.91
CA TRP A 494 -17.81 -5.29 7.02
C TRP A 494 -19.29 -5.26 6.61
N GLY A 495 -20.10 -6.03 7.34
CA GLY A 495 -21.54 -6.14 7.08
C GLY A 495 -21.93 -6.78 5.74
N ALA A 496 -20.98 -7.32 4.97
CA ALA A 496 -21.21 -7.80 3.61
C ALA A 496 -20.33 -9.02 3.25
N HIS A 497 -20.38 -10.07 4.05
CA HIS A 497 -19.57 -11.29 3.83
C HIS A 497 -19.80 -11.92 2.46
N LYS A 498 -21.04 -11.88 1.96
CA LYS A 498 -21.36 -12.36 0.61
C LYS A 498 -20.53 -11.63 -0.46
N ARG A 499 -20.40 -10.30 -0.33
CA ARG A 499 -19.58 -9.50 -1.26
C ARG A 499 -18.10 -9.90 -1.20
N TYR A 500 -17.58 -10.21 0.00
CA TYR A 500 -16.23 -10.74 0.18
C TYR A 500 -16.04 -12.07 -0.57
N MET A 501 -16.98 -13.00 -0.40
CA MET A 501 -16.97 -14.28 -1.10
C MET A 501 -16.98 -14.12 -2.62
N GLU A 502 -17.90 -13.31 -3.13
CA GLU A 502 -18.05 -13.08 -4.58
C GLU A 502 -16.85 -12.39 -5.19
N THR A 503 -16.21 -11.48 -4.45
CA THR A 503 -15.06 -10.70 -4.95
C THR A 503 -13.77 -11.51 -4.96
N TYR A 504 -13.53 -12.32 -3.93
CA TYR A 504 -12.21 -12.91 -3.69
C TYR A 504 -12.16 -14.43 -3.74
N LEU A 505 -13.20 -15.14 -3.31
CA LEU A 505 -13.13 -16.57 -3.07
C LEU A 505 -13.96 -17.43 -4.04
N ASN A 506 -14.95 -16.85 -4.70
CA ASN A 506 -15.83 -17.58 -5.63
C ASN A 506 -15.50 -17.35 -7.11
N VAL A 507 -14.51 -16.52 -7.43
CA VAL A 507 -14.12 -16.27 -8.82
C VAL A 507 -13.48 -17.54 -9.43
N TYR A 508 -12.55 -18.14 -8.71
CA TYR A 508 -11.96 -19.44 -9.03
C TYR A 508 -12.08 -20.35 -7.79
N ASN A 509 -12.77 -21.46 -7.94
CA ASN A 509 -13.05 -22.33 -6.80
C ASN A 509 -11.77 -22.86 -6.15
N GLY A 510 -11.65 -22.64 -4.83
CA GLY A 510 -10.51 -23.08 -4.03
C GLY A 510 -9.31 -22.14 -4.04
N PHE A 511 -9.44 -20.97 -4.67
CA PHE A 511 -8.36 -19.97 -4.75
C PHE A 511 -8.81 -18.62 -4.21
N TYR A 512 -7.86 -17.91 -3.61
CA TYR A 512 -8.01 -16.47 -3.38
C TYR A 512 -7.66 -15.74 -4.67
N PHE A 513 -8.59 -14.95 -5.18
CA PHE A 513 -8.44 -14.16 -6.40
C PHE A 513 -7.88 -12.78 -6.09
N THR A 514 -6.73 -12.43 -6.68
CA THR A 514 -6.07 -11.15 -6.41
C THR A 514 -6.62 -9.99 -7.25
N GLY A 515 -7.23 -10.27 -8.38
CA GLY A 515 -7.59 -9.26 -9.38
C GLY A 515 -6.41 -8.74 -10.19
N ASP A 516 -5.23 -9.32 -10.05
CA ASP A 516 -4.02 -8.94 -10.77
C ASP A 516 -3.57 -10.07 -11.71
N GLY A 517 -3.01 -9.68 -12.86
CA GLY A 517 -2.30 -10.58 -13.75
C GLY A 517 -0.86 -10.75 -13.30
N ALA A 518 -0.28 -11.89 -13.59
CA ALA A 518 1.13 -12.14 -13.31
C ALA A 518 1.74 -13.12 -14.29
N ALA A 519 3.06 -13.03 -14.43
CA ALA A 519 3.88 -14.02 -15.11
C ALA A 519 4.86 -14.64 -14.12
N ARG A 520 5.22 -15.90 -14.34
CA ARG A 520 6.30 -16.58 -13.63
C ARG A 520 7.36 -16.95 -14.66
N ASP A 521 8.56 -16.40 -14.50
CA ASP A 521 9.65 -16.59 -15.47
C ASP A 521 10.33 -17.96 -15.34
N HIS A 522 11.36 -18.20 -16.15
CA HIS A 522 12.09 -19.48 -16.20
C HIS A 522 12.79 -19.85 -14.88
N GLU A 523 13.08 -18.88 -14.02
CA GLU A 523 13.69 -19.09 -12.70
C GLU A 523 12.65 -19.12 -11.56
N GLY A 524 11.36 -18.94 -11.87
CA GLY A 524 10.27 -18.93 -10.88
C GLY A 524 10.00 -17.59 -10.25
N PHE A 525 10.56 -16.51 -10.80
CA PHE A 525 10.31 -15.14 -10.32
C PHE A 525 8.99 -14.62 -10.87
N TYR A 526 8.24 -13.90 -10.01
CA TYR A 526 6.92 -13.36 -10.35
C TYR A 526 7.01 -11.93 -10.85
N TRP A 527 6.30 -11.67 -11.93
CA TRP A 527 6.17 -10.36 -12.57
C TRP A 527 4.70 -9.97 -12.53
N ILE A 528 4.38 -8.91 -11.80
CA ILE A 528 3.00 -8.44 -11.69
C ILE A 528 2.66 -7.61 -12.92
N ARG A 529 1.57 -7.97 -13.61
CA ARG A 529 1.15 -7.35 -14.88
C ARG A 529 0.03 -6.32 -14.72
N GLY A 530 -0.29 -5.92 -13.49
CA GLY A 530 -1.36 -4.97 -13.18
C GLY A 530 -2.72 -5.64 -13.04
N ARG A 531 -3.76 -4.82 -12.88
CA ARG A 531 -5.14 -5.31 -12.69
C ARG A 531 -5.59 -6.14 -13.90
N VAL A 532 -6.41 -7.15 -13.66
CA VAL A 532 -6.94 -8.04 -14.73
C VAL A 532 -7.79 -7.25 -15.73
N ASP A 533 -8.48 -6.20 -15.28
CA ASP A 533 -9.22 -5.25 -16.10
C ASP A 533 -8.30 -4.28 -16.89
N ASP A 534 -7.02 -4.26 -16.61
CA ASP A 534 -5.99 -3.45 -17.26
C ASP A 534 -5.13 -4.27 -18.27
N VAL A 535 -5.57 -5.47 -18.62
CA VAL A 535 -4.97 -6.27 -19.71
C VAL A 535 -5.70 -5.99 -21.01
N VAL A 536 -4.93 -5.81 -22.10
CA VAL A 536 -5.45 -5.53 -23.44
C VAL A 536 -5.19 -6.73 -24.34
N ASN A 537 -6.22 -7.19 -25.06
CA ASN A 537 -6.11 -8.22 -26.08
C ASN A 537 -6.13 -7.60 -27.46
N VAL A 538 -4.99 -7.62 -28.16
CA VAL A 538 -4.85 -7.10 -29.51
C VAL A 538 -4.56 -8.24 -30.47
N SER A 539 -5.47 -8.51 -31.40
CA SER A 539 -5.34 -9.57 -32.39
C SER A 539 -4.95 -10.95 -31.79
N GLY A 540 -5.52 -11.24 -30.62
CA GLY A 540 -5.23 -12.47 -29.88
C GLY A 540 -3.97 -12.45 -29.03
N HIS A 541 -3.21 -11.36 -29.03
CA HIS A 541 -2.08 -11.15 -28.14
C HIS A 541 -2.53 -10.47 -26.86
N ARG A 542 -2.15 -11.05 -25.74
CA ARG A 542 -2.43 -10.51 -24.42
C ARG A 542 -1.31 -9.57 -24.01
N LEU A 543 -1.66 -8.29 -23.81
CA LEU A 543 -0.71 -7.22 -23.49
C LEU A 543 -0.99 -6.65 -22.11
N SER A 544 0.05 -6.46 -21.32
CA SER A 544 -0.02 -5.73 -20.08
C SER A 544 0.06 -4.23 -20.36
N THR A 545 -0.86 -3.45 -19.82
CA THR A 545 -0.79 -1.99 -19.88
C THR A 545 0.47 -1.47 -19.20
N ALA A 546 0.88 -2.09 -18.10
CA ALA A 546 2.10 -1.73 -17.38
C ALA A 546 3.37 -1.87 -18.22
N GLU A 547 3.47 -2.91 -19.06
CA GLU A 547 4.61 -3.14 -19.94
C GLU A 547 4.71 -2.04 -21.01
N ILE A 548 3.57 -1.68 -21.62
CA ILE A 548 3.52 -0.61 -22.62
C ILE A 548 3.81 0.75 -21.97
N GLU A 549 3.29 1.00 -20.79
CA GLU A 549 3.57 2.21 -20.02
C GLU A 549 5.07 2.34 -19.71
N ALA A 550 5.71 1.25 -19.32
CA ALA A 550 7.16 1.22 -19.09
C ALA A 550 7.95 1.56 -20.36
N ALA A 551 7.56 1.02 -21.50
CA ALA A 551 8.19 1.34 -22.78
C ALA A 551 8.05 2.83 -23.16
N LEU A 552 6.89 3.43 -22.89
CA LEU A 552 6.66 4.86 -23.13
C LEU A 552 7.51 5.75 -22.21
N ILE A 553 7.66 5.36 -20.96
CA ILE A 553 8.44 6.09 -19.93
C ILE A 553 9.95 6.07 -20.26
N GLU A 554 10.44 5.11 -21.02
CA GLU A 554 11.83 5.10 -21.49
C GLU A 554 12.17 6.31 -22.37
N HIS A 555 11.17 6.92 -23.02
CA HIS A 555 11.38 8.14 -23.78
C HIS A 555 11.66 9.32 -22.83
N HIS A 556 12.77 10.03 -23.07
CA HIS A 556 13.27 11.09 -22.17
C HIS A 556 12.33 12.29 -21.99
N TYR A 557 11.33 12.47 -22.86
CA TYR A 557 10.32 13.51 -22.71
C TYR A 557 9.14 13.08 -21.84
N VAL A 558 8.93 11.79 -21.65
CA VAL A 558 7.76 11.27 -20.93
C VAL A 558 8.02 11.19 -19.44
N ALA A 559 7.20 11.88 -18.66
CA ALA A 559 7.22 11.77 -17.20
C ALA A 559 6.39 10.59 -16.73
N GLU A 560 5.17 10.44 -17.27
CA GLU A 560 4.25 9.37 -16.89
C GLU A 560 3.42 8.93 -18.10
N ALA A 561 2.95 7.70 -18.04
CA ALA A 561 2.09 7.13 -19.06
C ALA A 561 0.97 6.30 -18.43
N ALA A 562 -0.19 6.32 -19.04
CA ALA A 562 -1.31 5.42 -18.75
C ALA A 562 -1.85 4.83 -20.03
N VAL A 563 -1.99 3.52 -20.06
CA VAL A 563 -2.44 2.77 -21.23
C VAL A 563 -3.77 2.11 -20.94
N VAL A 564 -4.68 2.18 -21.92
CA VAL A 564 -6.00 1.54 -21.84
C VAL A 564 -6.32 0.83 -23.16
N GLY A 565 -7.10 -0.25 -23.06
CA GLY A 565 -7.68 -0.93 -24.23
C GLY A 565 -9.08 -0.40 -24.54
N ILE A 566 -9.34 -0.16 -25.81
CA ILE A 566 -10.64 0.24 -26.31
C ILE A 566 -11.08 -0.74 -27.38
N GLN A 567 -12.37 -1.03 -27.45
CA GLN A 567 -12.94 -1.91 -28.45
C GLN A 567 -12.57 -1.47 -29.87
N ASP A 568 -12.09 -2.40 -30.65
CA ASP A 568 -11.67 -2.19 -32.04
C ASP A 568 -12.21 -3.33 -32.93
N GLU A 569 -12.83 -2.97 -34.04
CA GLU A 569 -13.50 -3.92 -34.92
C GLU A 569 -12.53 -4.89 -35.60
N LEU A 570 -11.30 -4.48 -35.84
CA LEU A 570 -10.31 -5.30 -36.55
C LEU A 570 -9.47 -6.16 -35.60
N THR A 571 -9.09 -5.59 -34.46
CA THR A 571 -8.11 -6.21 -33.56
C THR A 571 -8.72 -6.75 -32.26
N GLY A 572 -10.04 -6.60 -32.08
CA GLY A 572 -10.75 -6.90 -30.85
C GLY A 572 -10.64 -5.75 -29.84
N GLN A 573 -9.42 -5.41 -29.47
CA GLN A 573 -9.08 -4.22 -28.71
C GLN A 573 -7.91 -3.48 -29.37
N ALA A 574 -7.85 -2.17 -29.19
CA ALA A 574 -6.71 -1.35 -29.57
C ALA A 574 -6.10 -0.66 -28.36
N VAL A 575 -4.78 -0.55 -28.37
CA VAL A 575 -4.01 0.16 -27.34
C VAL A 575 -4.14 1.67 -27.55
N ASN A 576 -4.49 2.38 -26.50
CA ASN A 576 -4.49 3.83 -26.46
C ASN A 576 -3.66 4.29 -25.26
N ALA A 577 -2.80 5.28 -25.48
CA ALA A 577 -1.89 5.79 -24.48
C ALA A 577 -2.13 7.26 -24.15
N PHE A 578 -2.02 7.60 -22.89
CA PHE A 578 -2.00 8.96 -22.39
C PHE A 578 -0.63 9.19 -21.75
N VAL A 579 0.04 10.27 -22.16
CA VAL A 579 1.36 10.60 -21.60
C VAL A 579 1.35 12.04 -21.08
N SER A 580 2.03 12.26 -19.96
CA SER A 580 2.40 13.58 -19.48
C SER A 580 3.90 13.78 -19.66
N LEU A 581 4.30 15.00 -19.99
CA LEU A 581 5.69 15.33 -20.28
C LEU A 581 6.42 15.80 -19.04
N ALA A 582 7.74 15.64 -19.04
CA ALA A 582 8.61 16.19 -18.00
C ALA A 582 8.51 17.72 -17.96
N ASP A 583 8.63 18.32 -16.79
CA ASP A 583 8.42 19.76 -16.56
C ASP A 583 9.31 20.67 -17.41
N HIS A 584 10.50 20.19 -17.77
CA HIS A 584 11.46 20.94 -18.58
C HIS A 584 11.23 20.80 -20.10
N VAL A 585 10.24 20.00 -20.49
CA VAL A 585 9.96 19.72 -21.90
C VAL A 585 8.79 20.58 -22.38
N THR A 586 9.06 21.38 -23.38
CA THR A 586 8.04 22.03 -24.19
C THR A 586 8.16 21.47 -25.61
N THR A 587 7.07 21.03 -26.18
CA THR A 587 7.03 20.57 -27.58
C THR A 587 6.14 21.43 -28.40
N ASP A 588 6.69 21.90 -29.52
CA ASP A 588 5.93 22.66 -30.53
C ASP A 588 5.25 21.71 -31.54
N ASN A 589 5.55 20.44 -31.49
CA ASN A 589 5.05 19.47 -32.45
C ASN A 589 4.67 18.14 -31.77
N ASP A 590 3.48 18.10 -31.21
CA ASP A 590 2.92 16.91 -30.59
C ASP A 590 2.79 15.71 -31.53
N GLU A 591 2.59 15.97 -32.84
CA GLU A 591 2.46 14.90 -33.82
C GLU A 591 3.77 14.14 -34.04
N ALA A 592 4.89 14.86 -34.10
CA ALA A 592 6.21 14.22 -34.20
C ALA A 592 6.52 13.38 -32.94
N LEU A 593 6.21 13.90 -31.76
CA LEU A 593 6.38 13.18 -30.50
C LEU A 593 5.51 11.92 -30.44
N ARG A 594 4.25 11.99 -30.87
CA ARG A 594 3.36 10.82 -30.94
C ARG A 594 3.93 9.71 -31.80
N LYS A 595 4.47 10.05 -32.96
CA LYS A 595 5.13 9.09 -33.87
C LYS A 595 6.37 8.46 -33.24
N GLU A 596 7.17 9.25 -32.54
CA GLU A 596 8.34 8.75 -31.82
C GLU A 596 7.93 7.77 -30.70
N LEU A 597 6.88 8.08 -29.94
CA LEU A 597 6.38 7.23 -28.86
C LEU A 597 5.81 5.91 -29.39
N ILE A 598 5.07 5.95 -30.50
CA ILE A 598 4.59 4.73 -31.17
C ILE A 598 5.77 3.87 -31.63
N THR A 599 6.78 4.49 -32.23
CA THR A 599 8.01 3.80 -32.65
C THR A 599 8.77 3.23 -31.46
N GLN A 600 8.80 3.93 -30.33
CA GLN A 600 9.42 3.46 -29.10
C GLN A 600 8.78 2.15 -28.62
N VAL A 601 7.45 2.08 -28.57
CA VAL A 601 6.73 0.86 -28.19
C VAL A 601 6.97 -0.29 -29.17
N ARG A 602 6.95 0.02 -30.47
CA ARG A 602 7.25 -0.98 -31.52
C ARG A 602 8.63 -1.59 -31.35
N ARG A 603 9.61 -0.76 -31.00
CA ARG A 603 11.01 -1.20 -30.81
C ARG A 603 11.16 -2.02 -29.51
N SER A 604 10.51 -1.57 -28.44
CA SER A 604 10.66 -2.20 -27.11
C SER A 604 9.87 -3.49 -26.97
N ILE A 605 8.69 -3.59 -27.59
CA ILE A 605 7.78 -4.72 -27.39
C ILE A 605 7.45 -5.42 -28.73
N GLY A 606 7.11 -4.66 -29.74
CA GLY A 606 6.72 -5.18 -31.05
C GLY A 606 5.59 -4.38 -31.69
N PRO A 607 5.35 -4.56 -33.00
CA PRO A 607 4.34 -3.82 -33.72
C PRO A 607 2.92 -4.02 -33.19
N PHE A 608 2.62 -5.19 -32.67
CA PHE A 608 1.30 -5.54 -32.12
C PHE A 608 0.93 -4.79 -30.84
N ALA A 609 1.92 -4.28 -30.11
CA ALA A 609 1.73 -3.51 -28.88
C ALA A 609 1.67 -1.97 -29.15
N ALA A 610 1.92 -1.56 -30.39
CA ALA A 610 1.97 -0.12 -30.71
C ALA A 610 0.64 0.54 -30.46
N PRO A 611 0.61 1.69 -29.74
CA PRO A 611 -0.61 2.44 -29.54
C PRO A 611 -1.24 2.89 -30.86
N LYS A 612 -2.56 2.73 -30.98
CA LYS A 612 -3.35 3.28 -32.09
C LYS A 612 -3.40 4.81 -32.02
N ALA A 613 -3.45 5.32 -30.80
CA ALA A 613 -3.42 6.76 -30.53
C ALA A 613 -2.61 7.05 -29.28
N VAL A 614 -1.93 8.18 -29.28
CA VAL A 614 -1.21 8.73 -28.12
C VAL A 614 -1.72 10.14 -27.86
N PHE A 615 -2.18 10.38 -26.64
CA PHE A 615 -2.68 11.68 -26.20
C PHE A 615 -1.67 12.31 -25.25
N VAL A 616 -1.17 13.50 -25.60
CA VAL A 616 -0.31 14.28 -24.72
C VAL A 616 -1.22 15.14 -23.84
N VAL A 617 -1.22 14.87 -22.55
CA VAL A 617 -2.11 15.52 -21.58
C VAL A 617 -1.30 16.22 -20.49
N PRO A 618 -1.85 17.25 -19.84
CA PRO A 618 -1.14 17.96 -18.77
C PRO A 618 -0.83 17.09 -17.55
N ASP A 619 -1.74 16.19 -17.20
CA ASP A 619 -1.59 15.24 -16.10
C ASP A 619 -2.55 14.06 -16.30
N LEU A 620 -2.34 12.99 -15.51
CA LEU A 620 -3.18 11.81 -15.54
C LEU A 620 -4.19 11.81 -14.39
N PRO A 621 -5.40 11.23 -14.57
CA PRO A 621 -6.37 11.14 -13.50
C PRO A 621 -5.90 10.11 -12.48
N ARG A 622 -5.60 10.56 -11.27
CA ARG A 622 -5.11 9.70 -10.20
C ARG A 622 -5.85 9.92 -8.90
N THR A 623 -5.92 8.88 -8.10
CA THR A 623 -6.38 8.99 -6.72
C THR A 623 -5.36 9.76 -5.89
N ARG A 624 -5.76 10.22 -4.72
CA ARG A 624 -4.86 10.87 -3.77
C ARG A 624 -3.73 9.96 -3.26
N SER A 625 -3.88 8.65 -3.41
CA SER A 625 -2.80 7.68 -3.17
C SER A 625 -1.83 7.53 -4.35
N GLY A 626 -2.05 8.25 -5.45
CA GLY A 626 -1.22 8.20 -6.65
C GLY A 626 -1.62 7.15 -7.69
N LYS A 627 -2.67 6.38 -7.45
CA LYS A 627 -3.14 5.35 -8.37
C LYS A 627 -3.85 5.96 -9.57
N ILE A 628 -3.42 5.60 -10.78
CA ILE A 628 -4.04 6.07 -12.01
C ILE A 628 -5.42 5.41 -12.19
N MET A 629 -6.41 6.21 -12.46
CA MET A 629 -7.79 5.76 -12.68
C MET A 629 -8.05 5.52 -14.17
N ARG A 630 -7.55 4.40 -14.69
CA ARG A 630 -7.68 4.03 -16.11
C ARG A 630 -9.13 3.90 -16.55
N ARG A 631 -10.01 3.57 -15.65
CA ARG A 631 -11.45 3.53 -15.91
C ARG A 631 -11.98 4.85 -16.48
N ILE A 632 -11.53 5.97 -15.93
CA ILE A 632 -11.93 7.32 -16.44
C ILE A 632 -11.43 7.51 -17.86
N LEU A 633 -10.20 7.13 -18.14
CA LEU A 633 -9.61 7.23 -19.48
C LEU A 633 -10.37 6.38 -20.50
N ARG A 634 -10.73 5.16 -20.14
CA ARG A 634 -11.55 4.28 -21.00
C ARG A 634 -12.91 4.89 -21.29
N LYS A 635 -13.57 5.44 -20.30
CA LYS A 635 -14.88 6.09 -20.43
C LYS A 635 -14.82 7.30 -21.36
N ILE A 636 -13.81 8.13 -21.22
CA ILE A 636 -13.60 9.30 -22.09
C ILE A 636 -13.41 8.85 -23.55
N LEU A 637 -12.58 7.86 -23.80
CA LEU A 637 -12.34 7.35 -25.15
C LEU A 637 -13.57 6.68 -25.76
N ALA A 638 -14.40 6.04 -24.94
CA ALA A 638 -15.66 5.44 -25.37
C ALA A 638 -16.78 6.44 -25.61
N GLY A 639 -16.58 7.73 -25.28
CA GLY A 639 -17.62 8.77 -25.38
C GLY A 639 -18.67 8.69 -24.27
N GLU A 640 -18.36 8.03 -23.17
CA GLU A 640 -19.24 7.85 -21.99
C GLU A 640 -18.88 8.86 -20.89
N GLU A 641 -18.66 10.10 -21.24
CA GLU A 641 -18.20 11.16 -20.34
C GLU A 641 -19.19 11.48 -19.22
N ASP A 642 -20.47 11.24 -19.46
CA ASP A 642 -21.54 11.42 -18.47
C ASP A 642 -21.61 10.26 -17.44
N GLN A 643 -20.82 9.20 -17.63
CA GLN A 643 -20.86 7.97 -16.85
C GLN A 643 -19.50 7.63 -16.21
N LEU A 644 -18.75 8.65 -15.83
CA LEU A 644 -17.41 8.45 -15.26
C LEU A 644 -17.41 7.71 -13.91
N GLY A 645 -18.56 7.61 -13.25
CA GLY A 645 -18.69 6.98 -11.94
C GLY A 645 -18.11 7.86 -10.82
N ASP A 646 -17.67 7.23 -9.75
CA ASP A 646 -17.13 7.96 -8.60
C ASP A 646 -15.79 8.62 -8.94
N THR A 647 -15.79 9.96 -8.95
CA THR A 647 -14.61 10.81 -9.15
C THR A 647 -14.16 11.49 -7.86
N SER A 648 -14.82 11.22 -6.74
CA SER A 648 -14.56 11.87 -5.44
C SER A 648 -13.16 11.57 -4.89
N THR A 649 -12.55 10.47 -5.33
CA THR A 649 -11.22 10.04 -4.92
C THR A 649 -10.09 10.67 -5.72
N LEU A 650 -10.41 11.45 -6.77
CA LEU A 650 -9.40 12.13 -7.59
C LEU A 650 -8.65 13.19 -6.78
N SER A 651 -7.33 13.23 -6.97
CA SER A 651 -6.48 14.26 -6.38
C SER A 651 -6.75 15.65 -6.98
N ASP A 652 -7.03 15.71 -8.28
CA ASP A 652 -7.40 16.91 -9.03
C ASP A 652 -8.54 16.58 -9.99
N PRO A 653 -9.81 16.88 -9.63
CA PRO A 653 -10.94 16.63 -10.52
C PRO A 653 -10.89 17.43 -11.83
N THR A 654 -10.20 18.58 -11.86
CA THR A 654 -10.13 19.44 -13.06
C THR A 654 -9.31 18.82 -14.19
N VAL A 655 -8.49 17.82 -13.88
CA VAL A 655 -7.69 17.12 -14.89
C VAL A 655 -8.58 16.37 -15.89
N VAL A 656 -9.75 15.93 -15.47
CA VAL A 656 -10.70 15.21 -16.33
C VAL A 656 -11.17 16.07 -17.48
N ASP A 657 -11.58 17.30 -17.20
CA ASP A 657 -12.05 18.24 -18.23
C ASP A 657 -10.95 18.56 -19.25
N ARG A 658 -9.72 18.69 -18.78
CA ARG A 658 -8.55 18.91 -19.65
C ARG A 658 -8.26 17.72 -20.56
N ILE A 659 -8.40 16.51 -20.03
CA ILE A 659 -8.23 15.28 -20.83
C ILE A 659 -9.34 15.16 -21.88
N ILE A 660 -10.59 15.41 -21.49
CA ILE A 660 -11.73 15.41 -22.41
C ILE A 660 -11.49 16.37 -23.57
N SER A 661 -11.07 17.59 -23.27
CA SER A 661 -10.75 18.60 -24.28
C SER A 661 -9.65 18.13 -25.24
N THR A 662 -8.58 17.55 -24.72
CA THR A 662 -7.47 17.00 -25.53
C THR A 662 -7.95 15.87 -26.45
N VAL A 663 -8.76 14.96 -25.95
CA VAL A 663 -9.30 13.84 -26.75
C VAL A 663 -10.24 14.35 -27.85
N HIS A 664 -11.10 15.32 -27.54
CA HIS A 664 -12.00 15.93 -28.52
C HIS A 664 -11.24 16.67 -29.62
N GLU A 665 -10.21 17.41 -29.28
CA GLU A 665 -9.35 18.08 -30.25
C GLU A 665 -8.63 17.11 -31.18
N TYR A 666 -8.15 16.01 -30.61
CA TYR A 666 -7.49 14.94 -31.38
C TYR A 666 -8.46 14.28 -32.39
N LYS A 667 -9.69 14.01 -31.96
CA LYS A 667 -10.71 13.35 -32.81
C LYS A 667 -11.22 14.27 -33.93
N LYS A 668 -11.04 15.58 -33.82
CA LYS A 668 -11.42 16.56 -34.86
C LYS A 668 -10.39 16.68 -35.97
N LYS A 669 -9.15 16.28 -35.72
CA LYS A 669 -8.06 16.27 -36.72
C LYS A 669 -8.02 14.95 -37.47
#